data_105b07bd064e01cc943508bdad946bf5
#
_entry.id   105b07bd064e01cc943508bdad946bf5
#
_cell.length_a   1.000
_cell.length_b   1.000
_cell.length_c   1.000
_cell.angle_alpha   90.00
_cell.angle_beta   90.00
_cell.angle_gamma   90.00
#
_symmetry.space_group_name_H-M   'P 1'
#
loop_
_entity.id
_entity.type
_entity.pdbx_description
1 polymer ?
#
loop_
_entity_poly.entity_id
_entity_poly.type
_entity_poly.pdbx_seq_one_letter_code
_entity_poly.pdbx_strand_id
1 'polypeptide(L)'
;MKCISSLFFLIIINLNIAQVSPIIPAPVAYKELNESLNFDGDLLVDFIGLSTNLQDQITHLATIYHGIQFSNFTSGPKLSFKKLENVIQDSYSINVSHEIVISFSSDASCYYAFISLMQLIENTSTGFQLKKCFVKDYPKFSWRGLHLDVSRHFFTVDEVKKYIDLMSVYKFNTFHWHLTDDQGWRIEIKSFPNLTEIGGWRDSTMNNHYSTKPRTYTLHKYGGYYTQEQIKEVVAYANSKFVAIVPEIEMPGHSRAALTAYPEYSCTGIQQGVEGLWGVFDDIFCSKEETILFLQKILDEVILLFPGKYIHIGGDEAPKTRWEKCTSCQKVMNENHLKNEHQLQSYFIERMDKYLTEKGRKLIGWDEILEGGLSSNAAVMSWRGFEGGMEAASQEHEVVMSPGSHCYFDHYQGKGSNEPIAIGGFTPLEKVYEFNPIPNQLNKKYEPYILGGQANVWTEYIADFEKVEYMVYPRALALSQALWCVEKPSFDEFKNVLIDKHLPFLKKMNVHYAKSIFSPKIEWKRTKKGVQFTIKSNHQGESYEVQSSEIRNNKISKMNFNVLQDEGIEINRSEKDQINYTYCVRSKNDSSATQFNIQSTNSLGAPIIYITQPSVSYNSGNLTLVDGQHGSLPWKRNEWIGFDTTEIEIEIDLLKKQKYNQLNVSFLSDEHSWIHFPERIEVFYLRKGKWKHCSRPVQFSYLQSEQVRSFQIELNKPTRNVLLKIKPITTIPNGLPGAGHIPWTFIDEIEVVK
;
A
#
# COMPACT_ATOMS: atom_id res chain seq x y z
N MET A 1 -31.41 -51.77 49.60
CA MET A 1 -30.36 -51.73 48.58
C MET A 1 -31.01 -51.31 47.26
N LYS A 2 -30.91 -50.06 46.87
CA LYS A 2 -31.40 -49.54 45.62
C LYS A 2 -30.16 -49.14 44.77
N CYS A 3 -29.95 -49.87 43.65
CA CYS A 3 -28.98 -49.53 42.63
C CYS A 3 -29.43 -48.28 41.90
N ILE A 4 -28.65 -47.19 41.93
CA ILE A 4 -28.79 -46.00 41.11
C ILE A 4 -27.87 -46.23 39.92
N SER A 5 -28.47 -46.44 38.74
CA SER A 5 -27.78 -46.50 37.45
C SER A 5 -27.56 -45.09 36.95
N SER A 6 -26.30 -44.61 36.97
CA SER A 6 -25.91 -43.33 36.41
C SER A 6 -25.74 -43.45 34.89
N LEU A 7 -26.67 -42.86 34.16
CA LEU A 7 -26.59 -42.70 32.70
C LEU A 7 -25.68 -41.53 32.40
N PHE A 8 -24.45 -41.78 31.92
CA PHE A 8 -23.56 -40.76 31.38
C PHE A 8 -24.05 -40.42 29.97
N PHE A 9 -24.66 -39.25 29.84
CA PHE A 9 -24.88 -38.62 28.53
C PHE A 9 -23.54 -38.08 27.99
N LEU A 10 -22.95 -38.76 27.03
CA LEU A 10 -21.86 -38.22 26.23
C LEU A 10 -22.45 -37.13 25.31
N ILE A 11 -22.27 -35.86 25.70
CA ILE A 11 -22.49 -34.75 24.79
C ILE A 11 -21.32 -34.76 23.80
N ILE A 12 -21.56 -35.31 22.63
CA ILE A 12 -20.67 -35.13 21.44
C ILE A 12 -20.86 -33.68 21.02
N ILE A 13 -19.94 -32.82 21.46
CA ILE A 13 -19.78 -31.48 20.87
C ILE A 13 -19.23 -31.73 19.45
N ASN A 14 -20.11 -31.73 18.46
CA ASN A 14 -19.70 -31.56 17.08
C ASN A 14 -19.08 -30.15 16.97
N LEU A 15 -17.76 -30.08 17.05
CA LEU A 15 -17.01 -28.95 16.55
C LEU A 15 -17.28 -28.89 15.06
N ASN A 16 -18.27 -28.10 14.65
CA ASN A 16 -18.40 -27.66 13.26
C ASN A 16 -17.14 -26.84 12.97
N ILE A 17 -16.13 -27.48 12.38
CA ILE A 17 -15.02 -26.75 11.75
C ILE A 17 -15.71 -25.93 10.66
N ALA A 18 -15.67 -24.61 10.81
CA ALA A 18 -16.22 -23.70 9.80
C ALA A 18 -15.54 -24.02 8.47
N GLN A 19 -16.33 -24.35 7.47
CA GLN A 19 -15.82 -24.75 6.17
C GLN A 19 -15.27 -23.49 5.47
N VAL A 20 -14.00 -23.55 5.06
CA VAL A 20 -13.34 -22.43 4.36
C VAL A 20 -13.96 -22.28 2.97
N SER A 21 -14.45 -21.09 2.67
CA SER A 21 -15.00 -20.77 1.36
C SER A 21 -13.87 -20.57 0.34
N PRO A 22 -13.97 -21.10 -0.88
CA PRO A 22 -13.02 -20.85 -1.96
C PRO A 22 -13.22 -19.48 -2.63
N ILE A 23 -14.17 -18.66 -2.17
CA ILE A 23 -14.53 -17.37 -2.75
C ILE A 23 -13.67 -16.27 -2.12
N ILE A 24 -13.10 -15.39 -2.95
CA ILE A 24 -12.49 -14.12 -2.52
C ILE A 24 -13.23 -12.96 -3.21
N PRO A 25 -13.75 -11.98 -2.44
CA PRO A 25 -13.82 -11.94 -0.98
C PRO A 25 -14.79 -12.98 -0.41
N ALA A 26 -14.47 -13.50 0.79
CA ALA A 26 -15.24 -14.54 1.44
C ALA A 26 -16.66 -14.07 1.77
N PRO A 27 -17.69 -14.89 1.54
CA PRO A 27 -19.07 -14.53 1.83
C PRO A 27 -19.37 -14.59 3.33
N VAL A 28 -20.47 -13.94 3.73
CA VAL A 28 -20.96 -13.95 5.11
C VAL A 28 -21.29 -15.36 5.59
N ALA A 29 -21.82 -16.22 4.69
CA ALA A 29 -22.07 -17.61 5.01
C ALA A 29 -21.81 -18.50 3.78
N TYR A 30 -21.11 -19.61 4.00
CA TYR A 30 -20.83 -20.64 3.03
C TYR A 30 -21.06 -22.03 3.67
N LYS A 31 -21.86 -22.86 3.01
CA LYS A 31 -22.10 -24.24 3.42
C LYS A 31 -22.06 -25.14 2.20
N GLU A 32 -21.06 -25.99 2.13
CA GLU A 32 -20.89 -27.00 1.09
C GLU A 32 -21.52 -28.33 1.52
N LEU A 33 -22.02 -29.08 0.54
CA LEU A 33 -22.57 -30.43 0.69
C LEU A 33 -21.65 -31.43 -0.02
N ASN A 34 -21.73 -32.72 0.33
CA ASN A 34 -20.86 -33.75 -0.22
C ASN A 34 -21.23 -34.19 -1.67
N GLU A 35 -22.25 -33.57 -2.25
CA GLU A 35 -22.71 -33.86 -3.61
C GLU A 35 -22.28 -32.79 -4.59
N SER A 36 -22.11 -33.11 -5.85
CA SER A 36 -21.73 -32.21 -6.92
C SER A 36 -22.68 -32.27 -8.11
N LEU A 37 -22.82 -31.17 -8.81
CA LEU A 37 -23.33 -31.11 -10.17
C LEU A 37 -22.12 -31.22 -11.12
N ASN A 38 -22.22 -32.14 -12.10
CA ASN A 38 -21.24 -32.27 -13.17
C ASN A 38 -21.90 -31.95 -14.50
N PHE A 39 -21.22 -31.18 -15.36
CA PHE A 39 -21.72 -30.81 -16.69
C PHE A 39 -20.55 -30.55 -17.65
N ASP A 40 -20.82 -30.68 -18.95
CA ASP A 40 -19.80 -30.77 -20.00
C ASP A 40 -19.62 -29.50 -20.82
N GLY A 41 -20.09 -28.34 -20.33
CA GLY A 41 -19.74 -27.04 -20.91
C GLY A 41 -20.84 -26.01 -20.92
N ASP A 42 -22.10 -26.41 -21.07
CA ASP A 42 -23.19 -25.46 -21.21
C ASP A 42 -24.09 -25.39 -19.97
N LEU A 43 -24.57 -24.20 -19.65
CA LEU A 43 -25.63 -23.99 -18.68
C LEU A 43 -26.93 -23.62 -19.39
N LEU A 44 -28.03 -24.23 -18.96
CA LEU A 44 -29.37 -23.76 -19.35
C LEU A 44 -29.68 -22.52 -18.53
N VAL A 45 -29.80 -21.36 -19.17
CA VAL A 45 -30.00 -20.10 -18.46
C VAL A 45 -31.38 -19.51 -18.72
N ASP A 46 -31.97 -18.97 -17.67
CA ASP A 46 -33.21 -18.19 -17.72
C ASP A 46 -32.90 -16.74 -17.31
N PHE A 47 -32.78 -15.85 -18.28
CA PHE A 47 -32.47 -14.42 -18.08
C PHE A 47 -33.70 -13.54 -17.79
N ILE A 48 -34.90 -14.16 -17.57
CA ILE A 48 -36.11 -13.37 -17.31
C ILE A 48 -35.93 -12.43 -16.15
N GLY A 49 -36.23 -11.15 -16.38
CA GLY A 49 -36.17 -10.08 -15.37
C GLY A 49 -34.78 -9.43 -15.21
N LEU A 50 -33.76 -9.83 -15.96
CA LEU A 50 -32.47 -9.16 -15.98
C LEU A 50 -32.39 -8.09 -17.08
N SER A 51 -31.72 -6.97 -16.79
CA SER A 51 -31.38 -5.96 -17.80
C SER A 51 -30.42 -6.52 -18.86
N THR A 52 -30.48 -5.99 -20.09
CA THR A 52 -29.57 -6.42 -21.19
C THR A 52 -28.11 -6.29 -20.78
N ASN A 53 -27.73 -5.17 -20.16
CA ASN A 53 -26.37 -4.98 -19.67
C ASN A 53 -25.94 -6.12 -18.73
N LEU A 54 -26.79 -6.50 -17.78
CA LEU A 54 -26.46 -7.56 -16.81
C LEU A 54 -26.34 -8.93 -17.49
N GLN A 55 -27.18 -9.22 -18.49
CA GLN A 55 -27.08 -10.45 -19.31
C GLN A 55 -25.74 -10.50 -20.05
N ASP A 56 -25.31 -9.38 -20.67
CA ASP A 56 -24.03 -9.27 -21.37
C ASP A 56 -22.84 -9.48 -20.41
N GLN A 57 -22.89 -8.87 -19.21
CA GLN A 57 -21.84 -9.03 -18.21
C GLN A 57 -21.76 -10.48 -17.67
N ILE A 58 -22.88 -11.10 -17.40
CA ILE A 58 -22.96 -12.51 -16.97
C ILE A 58 -22.36 -13.44 -18.04
N THR A 59 -22.73 -13.22 -19.30
CA THR A 59 -22.20 -13.99 -20.44
C THR A 59 -20.70 -13.80 -20.60
N HIS A 60 -20.23 -12.56 -20.48
CA HIS A 60 -18.80 -12.25 -20.53
C HIS A 60 -18.01 -12.94 -19.39
N LEU A 61 -18.49 -12.87 -18.15
CA LEU A 61 -17.87 -13.51 -16.99
C LEU A 61 -17.80 -15.05 -17.16
N ALA A 62 -18.89 -15.68 -17.61
CA ALA A 62 -18.91 -17.13 -17.86
C ALA A 62 -17.81 -17.54 -18.84
N THR A 63 -17.63 -16.73 -19.90
CA THR A 63 -16.61 -16.97 -20.94
C THR A 63 -15.19 -16.79 -20.40
N ILE A 64 -14.89 -15.70 -19.68
CA ILE A 64 -13.51 -15.43 -19.21
C ILE A 64 -13.07 -16.38 -18.08
N TYR A 65 -13.99 -16.75 -17.18
CA TYR A 65 -13.65 -17.67 -16.07
C TYR A 65 -13.43 -19.10 -16.56
N HIS A 66 -14.33 -19.63 -17.37
CA HIS A 66 -14.35 -21.06 -17.69
C HIS A 66 -14.54 -21.38 -19.17
N GLY A 67 -14.94 -20.42 -20.03
CA GLY A 67 -15.34 -20.68 -21.41
C GLY A 67 -16.75 -21.29 -21.50
N ILE A 68 -17.55 -21.20 -20.42
CA ILE A 68 -18.92 -21.70 -20.37
C ILE A 68 -19.79 -20.86 -21.33
N GLN A 69 -20.63 -21.57 -22.09
CA GLN A 69 -21.64 -20.98 -22.96
C GLN A 69 -23.04 -21.15 -22.36
N PHE A 70 -23.94 -20.27 -22.73
CA PHE A 70 -25.34 -20.38 -22.35
C PHE A 70 -26.16 -20.90 -23.54
N SER A 71 -26.99 -21.91 -23.29
CA SER A 71 -27.82 -22.54 -24.31
C SER A 71 -29.22 -22.79 -23.80
N ASN A 72 -30.21 -22.67 -24.69
CA ASN A 72 -31.59 -23.01 -24.40
C ASN A 72 -31.87 -24.51 -24.66
N PHE A 73 -30.90 -25.28 -25.15
CA PHE A 73 -31.07 -26.66 -25.64
C PHE A 73 -30.04 -27.64 -25.03
N THR A 74 -29.49 -27.34 -23.85
CA THR A 74 -28.52 -28.20 -23.19
C THR A 74 -29.17 -29.12 -22.15
N SER A 75 -28.52 -30.21 -21.85
CA SER A 75 -28.82 -31.09 -20.71
C SER A 75 -28.14 -30.62 -19.42
N GLY A 76 -27.40 -29.51 -19.48
CA GLY A 76 -26.71 -28.94 -18.32
C GLY A 76 -27.65 -28.42 -17.22
N PRO A 77 -27.13 -28.12 -16.03
CA PRO A 77 -27.95 -27.64 -14.94
C PRO A 77 -28.57 -26.26 -15.28
N LYS A 78 -29.80 -26.07 -14.80
CA LYS A 78 -30.51 -24.81 -15.00
C LYS A 78 -29.99 -23.76 -14.04
N LEU A 79 -29.66 -22.56 -14.57
CA LEU A 79 -29.37 -21.33 -13.83
C LEU A 79 -30.56 -20.38 -13.93
N SER A 80 -31.08 -19.94 -12.81
CA SER A 80 -32.20 -19.00 -12.73
C SER A 80 -31.92 -17.85 -11.76
N PHE A 81 -32.60 -16.73 -11.98
CA PHE A 81 -32.41 -15.48 -11.25
C PHE A 81 -33.72 -15.06 -10.58
N LYS A 82 -33.62 -14.62 -9.30
CA LYS A 82 -34.80 -14.19 -8.53
C LYS A 82 -34.50 -12.85 -7.83
N LYS A 83 -35.17 -11.79 -8.24
CA LYS A 83 -35.06 -10.51 -7.55
C LYS A 83 -35.77 -10.56 -6.20
N LEU A 84 -35.14 -10.04 -5.16
CA LEU A 84 -35.64 -9.93 -3.79
C LEU A 84 -36.00 -8.47 -3.49
N GLU A 85 -37.06 -8.28 -2.72
CA GLU A 85 -37.51 -6.96 -2.26
C GLU A 85 -37.37 -6.86 -0.73
N ASN A 86 -37.18 -5.65 -0.21
CA ASN A 86 -37.13 -5.35 1.23
C ASN A 86 -36.02 -6.12 1.99
N VAL A 87 -34.86 -6.31 1.37
CA VAL A 87 -33.69 -6.96 1.96
C VAL A 87 -32.50 -5.97 2.04
N ILE A 88 -31.40 -6.39 2.66
CA ILE A 88 -30.16 -5.59 2.75
C ILE A 88 -29.71 -5.22 1.34
N GLN A 89 -29.31 -3.96 1.15
CA GLN A 89 -28.77 -3.48 -0.12
C GLN A 89 -27.56 -4.30 -0.54
N ASP A 90 -27.46 -4.59 -1.84
CA ASP A 90 -26.40 -5.38 -2.46
C ASP A 90 -26.23 -6.80 -1.87
N SER A 91 -27.26 -7.32 -1.18
CA SER A 91 -27.28 -8.69 -0.69
C SER A 91 -27.69 -9.69 -1.79
N TYR A 92 -27.14 -10.90 -1.68
CA TYR A 92 -27.48 -12.01 -2.54
C TYR A 92 -27.36 -13.37 -1.82
N SER A 93 -27.96 -14.40 -2.45
CA SER A 93 -27.72 -15.78 -2.11
C SER A 93 -27.61 -16.65 -3.35
N ILE A 94 -26.81 -17.72 -3.24
CA ILE A 94 -26.66 -18.74 -4.27
C ILE A 94 -27.07 -20.06 -3.63
N ASN A 95 -28.01 -20.75 -4.27
CA ASN A 95 -28.39 -22.11 -3.87
C ASN A 95 -28.10 -23.07 -5.02
N VAL A 96 -27.14 -23.97 -4.80
CA VAL A 96 -26.76 -25.02 -5.74
C VAL A 96 -27.31 -26.34 -5.22
N SER A 97 -28.32 -26.86 -5.92
CA SER A 97 -28.97 -28.15 -5.62
C SER A 97 -29.01 -29.03 -6.88
N HIS A 98 -30.15 -29.41 -7.40
CA HIS A 98 -30.35 -29.98 -8.74
C HIS A 98 -30.39 -28.88 -9.83
N GLU A 99 -30.60 -27.64 -9.42
CA GLU A 99 -30.51 -26.42 -10.20
C GLU A 99 -29.70 -25.36 -9.46
N ILE A 100 -29.32 -24.29 -10.14
CA ILE A 100 -28.60 -23.14 -9.59
C ILE A 100 -29.57 -21.97 -9.53
N VAL A 101 -29.79 -21.45 -8.34
CA VAL A 101 -30.66 -20.27 -8.13
C VAL A 101 -29.86 -19.14 -7.51
N ILE A 102 -29.77 -18.00 -8.21
CA ILE A 102 -29.24 -16.75 -7.68
C ILE A 102 -30.39 -15.86 -7.26
N SER A 103 -30.46 -15.51 -5.98
CA SER A 103 -31.40 -14.52 -5.47
C SER A 103 -30.64 -13.25 -5.11
N PHE A 104 -31.12 -12.06 -5.52
CA PHE A 104 -30.38 -10.80 -5.46
C PHE A 104 -31.28 -9.60 -5.17
N SER A 105 -30.72 -8.53 -4.55
CA SER A 105 -31.44 -7.30 -4.21
C SER A 105 -31.31 -6.20 -5.27
N SER A 106 -30.18 -6.14 -5.98
CA SER A 106 -29.85 -5.14 -7.00
C SER A 106 -29.11 -5.78 -8.17
N ASP A 107 -29.04 -5.11 -9.33
CA ASP A 107 -28.26 -5.61 -10.48
C ASP A 107 -26.78 -5.80 -10.10
N ALA A 108 -26.21 -4.91 -9.28
CA ALA A 108 -24.85 -5.06 -8.76
C ALA A 108 -24.69 -6.33 -7.92
N SER A 109 -25.64 -6.63 -7.02
CA SER A 109 -25.60 -7.86 -6.23
C SER A 109 -25.77 -9.12 -7.05
N CYS A 110 -26.55 -9.08 -8.14
CA CYS A 110 -26.64 -10.18 -9.10
C CYS A 110 -25.28 -10.43 -9.79
N TYR A 111 -24.61 -9.35 -10.21
CA TYR A 111 -23.27 -9.41 -10.78
C TYR A 111 -22.25 -10.01 -9.80
N TYR A 112 -22.24 -9.56 -8.53
CA TYR A 112 -21.39 -10.11 -7.48
C TYR A 112 -21.69 -11.57 -7.15
N ALA A 113 -22.96 -11.95 -7.15
CA ALA A 113 -23.39 -13.34 -6.98
C ALA A 113 -22.84 -14.24 -8.10
N PHE A 114 -22.93 -13.74 -9.34
CA PHE A 114 -22.45 -14.50 -10.48
C PHE A 114 -20.91 -14.65 -10.47
N ILE A 115 -20.17 -13.61 -10.09
CA ILE A 115 -18.73 -13.71 -9.82
C ILE A 115 -18.43 -14.81 -8.79
N SER A 116 -19.17 -14.83 -7.67
CA SER A 116 -19.00 -15.84 -6.63
C SER A 116 -19.32 -17.25 -7.15
N LEU A 117 -20.34 -17.41 -7.98
CA LEU A 117 -20.67 -18.67 -8.63
C LEU A 117 -19.53 -19.15 -9.54
N MET A 118 -18.94 -18.24 -10.33
CA MET A 118 -17.81 -18.58 -11.21
C MET A 118 -16.59 -19.06 -10.43
N GLN A 119 -16.34 -18.50 -9.25
CA GLN A 119 -15.23 -18.94 -8.38
C GLN A 119 -15.46 -20.31 -7.72
N LEU A 120 -16.70 -20.80 -7.68
CA LEU A 120 -17.06 -22.12 -7.14
C LEU A 120 -16.93 -23.25 -8.17
N ILE A 121 -16.95 -22.94 -9.46
CA ILE A 121 -16.85 -23.93 -10.53
C ILE A 121 -15.42 -24.41 -10.68
N GLU A 122 -15.24 -25.75 -10.75
CA GLU A 122 -13.95 -26.38 -10.96
C GLU A 122 -13.88 -27.03 -12.33
N ASN A 123 -12.76 -26.86 -13.04
CA ASN A 123 -12.49 -27.54 -14.29
C ASN A 123 -12.10 -29.00 -14.01
N THR A 124 -12.63 -29.92 -14.76
CA THR A 124 -12.29 -31.39 -14.73
C THR A 124 -11.78 -31.84 -16.09
N SER A 125 -11.33 -33.06 -16.19
CA SER A 125 -10.92 -33.63 -17.48
C SER A 125 -12.07 -33.82 -18.48
N THR A 126 -13.33 -33.83 -18.02
CA THR A 126 -14.53 -34.11 -18.81
C THR A 126 -15.55 -32.95 -18.79
N GLY A 127 -15.18 -31.80 -18.35
CA GLY A 127 -16.08 -30.64 -18.23
C GLY A 127 -15.91 -29.89 -16.91
N PHE A 128 -17.00 -29.61 -16.20
CA PHE A 128 -17.03 -28.82 -15.00
C PHE A 128 -17.69 -29.55 -13.83
N GLN A 129 -17.23 -29.23 -12.65
CA GLN A 129 -17.81 -29.66 -11.39
C GLN A 129 -18.19 -28.47 -10.53
N LEU A 130 -19.38 -28.49 -9.96
CA LEU A 130 -19.85 -27.50 -9.01
C LEU A 130 -20.43 -28.23 -7.80
N LYS A 131 -19.83 -28.08 -6.65
CA LYS A 131 -20.34 -28.67 -5.41
C LYS A 131 -21.67 -28.05 -5.03
N LYS A 132 -22.63 -28.90 -4.59
CA LYS A 132 -23.87 -28.41 -4.04
C LYS A 132 -23.57 -27.59 -2.79
N CYS A 133 -24.11 -26.38 -2.74
CA CYS A 133 -23.79 -25.45 -1.65
C CYS A 133 -24.87 -24.37 -1.48
N PHE A 134 -24.78 -23.69 -0.34
CA PHE A 134 -25.52 -22.48 -0.07
C PHE A 134 -24.55 -21.36 0.26
N VAL A 135 -24.72 -20.21 -0.40
CA VAL A 135 -23.97 -18.96 -0.14
C VAL A 135 -24.97 -17.87 0.22
N LYS A 136 -24.66 -17.09 1.26
CA LYS A 136 -25.35 -15.83 1.58
C LYS A 136 -24.32 -14.76 1.80
N ASP A 137 -24.53 -13.58 1.18
CA ASP A 137 -23.49 -12.56 1.17
C ASP A 137 -24.05 -11.13 1.01
N TYR A 138 -23.28 -10.16 1.50
CA TYR A 138 -23.46 -8.73 1.33
C TYR A 138 -22.20 -7.98 1.76
N PRO A 139 -21.91 -6.78 1.19
CA PRO A 139 -20.72 -6.01 1.54
C PRO A 139 -20.83 -5.38 2.92
N LYS A 140 -19.70 -5.33 3.65
CA LYS A 140 -19.57 -4.61 4.92
C LYS A 140 -19.52 -3.09 4.72
N PHE A 141 -18.81 -2.62 3.68
CA PHE A 141 -18.62 -1.20 3.39
C PHE A 141 -19.20 -0.83 2.02
N SER A 142 -19.73 0.38 1.92
CA SER A 142 -20.29 0.94 0.69
C SER A 142 -19.20 1.44 -0.28
N TRP A 143 -18.05 1.91 0.23
CA TRP A 143 -16.89 2.31 -0.57
C TRP A 143 -15.81 1.24 -0.54
N ARG A 144 -15.52 0.66 -1.69
CA ARG A 144 -14.47 -0.33 -1.90
C ARG A 144 -13.64 0.11 -3.09
N GLY A 145 -12.61 0.92 -2.81
CA GLY A 145 -11.89 1.70 -3.81
C GLY A 145 -10.54 1.14 -4.20
N LEU A 146 -10.17 1.38 -5.47
CA LEU A 146 -8.81 1.39 -5.96
C LEU A 146 -8.56 2.69 -6.75
N HIS A 147 -7.37 3.25 -6.58
CA HIS A 147 -6.92 4.46 -7.24
C HIS A 147 -5.88 4.11 -8.32
N LEU A 148 -5.79 4.93 -9.36
CA LEU A 148 -4.71 4.88 -10.34
C LEU A 148 -4.30 6.29 -10.73
N ASP A 149 -3.04 6.63 -10.47
CA ASP A 149 -2.39 7.82 -10.97
C ASP A 149 -2.01 7.62 -12.45
N VAL A 150 -2.61 8.42 -13.32
CA VAL A 150 -2.28 8.45 -14.76
C VAL A 150 -1.49 9.70 -15.15
N SER A 151 -1.14 10.51 -14.16
CA SER A 151 -0.46 11.80 -14.31
C SER A 151 1.05 11.65 -14.36
N ARG A 152 1.64 10.95 -13.37
CA ARG A 152 3.08 10.68 -13.32
C ARG A 152 3.48 9.77 -14.48
N HIS A 153 2.72 8.69 -14.74
CA HIS A 153 2.82 7.90 -15.96
C HIS A 153 1.43 7.71 -16.58
N PHE A 154 1.39 7.85 -17.92
CA PHE A 154 0.14 7.79 -18.68
C PHE A 154 -0.15 6.35 -19.11
N PHE A 155 -1.41 5.92 -18.94
CA PHE A 155 -1.92 4.61 -19.35
C PHE A 155 -3.00 4.76 -20.41
N THR A 156 -3.06 3.83 -21.34
CA THR A 156 -4.04 3.83 -22.44
C THR A 156 -5.45 3.51 -21.92
N VAL A 157 -6.47 3.82 -22.72
CA VAL A 157 -7.88 3.48 -22.43
C VAL A 157 -8.06 1.99 -22.20
N ASP A 158 -7.38 1.14 -22.97
CA ASP A 158 -7.49 -0.33 -22.84
C ASP A 158 -6.88 -0.83 -21.53
N GLU A 159 -5.75 -0.24 -21.09
CA GLU A 159 -5.14 -0.53 -19.80
C GLU A 159 -6.03 -0.11 -18.63
N VAL A 160 -6.65 1.08 -18.70
CA VAL A 160 -7.62 1.53 -17.70
C VAL A 160 -8.84 0.62 -17.65
N LYS A 161 -9.37 0.17 -18.81
CA LYS A 161 -10.46 -0.82 -18.85
C LYS A 161 -10.06 -2.16 -18.25
N LYS A 162 -8.84 -2.65 -18.53
CA LYS A 162 -8.31 -3.87 -17.90
C LYS A 162 -8.22 -3.72 -16.37
N TYR A 163 -7.82 -2.54 -15.88
CA TYR A 163 -7.81 -2.24 -14.45
C TYR A 163 -9.22 -2.33 -13.84
N ILE A 164 -10.21 -1.75 -14.51
CA ILE A 164 -11.63 -1.81 -14.09
C ILE A 164 -12.16 -3.26 -14.10
N ASP A 165 -11.80 -4.08 -15.10
CA ASP A 165 -12.17 -5.50 -15.13
C ASP A 165 -11.63 -6.24 -13.90
N LEU A 166 -10.34 -6.08 -13.62
CA LEU A 166 -9.70 -6.71 -12.47
C LEU A 166 -10.26 -6.23 -11.13
N MET A 167 -10.66 -4.95 -11.03
CA MET A 167 -11.39 -4.42 -9.87
C MET A 167 -12.73 -5.13 -9.70
N SER A 168 -13.50 -5.20 -10.77
CA SER A 168 -14.88 -5.70 -10.73
C SER A 168 -14.97 -7.16 -10.31
N VAL A 169 -14.05 -8.03 -10.78
CA VAL A 169 -14.03 -9.47 -10.44
C VAL A 169 -13.67 -9.75 -8.97
N TYR A 170 -13.15 -8.75 -8.24
CA TYR A 170 -12.95 -8.80 -6.80
C TYR A 170 -13.87 -7.86 -6.02
N LYS A 171 -14.99 -7.47 -6.62
CA LYS A 171 -16.12 -6.73 -6.02
C LYS A 171 -15.76 -5.32 -5.52
N PHE A 172 -14.71 -4.70 -6.06
CA PHE A 172 -14.50 -3.26 -5.93
C PHE A 172 -15.56 -2.52 -6.71
N ASN A 173 -16.00 -1.36 -6.20
CA ASN A 173 -17.07 -0.59 -6.81
C ASN A 173 -16.75 0.88 -7.02
N THR A 174 -15.53 1.33 -6.70
CA THR A 174 -15.12 2.72 -6.84
C THR A 174 -13.72 2.79 -7.43
N PHE A 175 -13.60 3.40 -8.59
CA PHE A 175 -12.34 3.72 -9.25
C PHE A 175 -12.01 5.20 -9.06
N HIS A 176 -10.97 5.50 -8.28
CA HIS A 176 -10.46 6.84 -8.12
C HIS A 176 -9.42 7.10 -9.21
N TRP A 177 -9.75 7.98 -10.15
CA TRP A 177 -8.94 8.27 -11.33
C TRP A 177 -8.22 9.59 -11.17
N HIS A 178 -6.92 9.53 -10.85
CA HIS A 178 -6.09 10.70 -10.63
C HIS A 178 -5.58 11.25 -11.97
N LEU A 179 -6.25 12.29 -12.46
CA LEU A 179 -6.16 12.78 -13.84
C LEU A 179 -5.19 13.96 -14.02
N THR A 180 -4.79 14.63 -12.94
CA THR A 180 -3.98 15.85 -13.03
C THR A 180 -2.99 15.95 -11.89
N ASP A 181 -1.74 16.35 -12.22
CA ASP A 181 -0.66 16.56 -11.25
C ASP A 181 0.43 17.46 -11.86
N ASP A 182 1.50 17.72 -11.14
CA ASP A 182 2.65 18.54 -11.58
C ASP A 182 3.33 18.03 -12.86
N GLN A 183 3.28 16.70 -13.09
CA GLN A 183 3.96 16.01 -14.20
C GLN A 183 3.08 15.78 -15.40
N GLY A 184 1.78 16.13 -15.33
CA GLY A 184 0.92 16.05 -16.48
C GLY A 184 -0.58 16.27 -16.19
N TRP A 185 -1.24 16.92 -17.14
CA TRP A 185 -2.68 17.11 -17.20
C TRP A 185 -3.29 16.13 -18.20
N ARG A 186 -4.18 15.22 -17.77
CA ARG A 186 -4.58 14.06 -18.58
C ARG A 186 -6.02 14.08 -19.09
N ILE A 187 -6.81 15.09 -18.76
CA ILE A 187 -8.21 15.21 -19.20
C ILE A 187 -8.40 16.40 -20.15
N GLU A 188 -9.03 16.16 -21.29
CA GLU A 188 -9.39 17.23 -22.23
C GLU A 188 -10.44 18.15 -21.62
N ILE A 189 -10.14 19.46 -21.59
CA ILE A 189 -11.04 20.55 -21.25
C ILE A 189 -11.17 21.46 -22.47
N LYS A 190 -12.29 21.39 -23.16
CA LYS A 190 -12.47 22.08 -24.45
C LYS A 190 -12.40 23.60 -24.33
N SER A 191 -12.82 24.15 -23.18
CA SER A 191 -12.72 25.58 -22.88
C SER A 191 -11.26 26.04 -22.66
N PHE A 192 -10.35 25.11 -22.35
CA PHE A 192 -8.95 25.38 -22.04
C PHE A 192 -7.99 24.39 -22.70
N PRO A 193 -7.84 24.41 -24.04
CA PRO A 193 -7.12 23.39 -24.80
C PRO A 193 -5.64 23.27 -24.42
N ASN A 194 -4.97 24.36 -24.00
CA ASN A 194 -3.57 24.31 -23.59
C ASN A 194 -3.32 23.39 -22.40
N LEU A 195 -4.34 23.06 -21.59
CA LEU A 195 -4.18 22.10 -20.48
C LEU A 195 -3.67 20.75 -21.00
N THR A 196 -4.14 20.30 -22.17
CA THR A 196 -3.68 19.05 -22.80
C THR A 196 -2.58 19.26 -23.84
N GLU A 197 -2.64 20.34 -24.61
CA GLU A 197 -1.64 20.62 -25.64
C GLU A 197 -0.26 20.95 -25.06
N ILE A 198 -0.21 21.64 -23.92
CA ILE A 198 1.01 22.03 -23.19
C ILE A 198 1.14 21.20 -21.92
N GLY A 199 0.14 21.27 -21.03
CA GLY A 199 0.17 20.62 -19.71
C GLY A 199 0.18 19.10 -19.77
N GLY A 200 -0.25 18.49 -20.88
CA GLY A 200 -0.21 17.04 -21.09
C GLY A 200 1.19 16.46 -21.37
N TRP A 201 2.23 17.30 -21.53
CA TRP A 201 3.54 16.89 -22.04
C TRP A 201 4.69 17.48 -21.24
N ARG A 202 5.70 16.63 -20.90
CA ARG A 202 6.96 17.04 -20.27
C ARG A 202 8.16 16.66 -21.12
N ASP A 203 9.26 17.39 -20.99
CA ASP A 203 10.46 17.20 -21.82
C ASP A 203 11.46 16.19 -21.26
N SER A 204 11.32 15.85 -20.00
CA SER A 204 12.17 14.87 -19.32
C SER A 204 11.40 14.11 -18.26
N THR A 205 11.90 12.92 -17.90
CA THR A 205 11.37 12.10 -16.80
C THR A 205 12.52 11.55 -15.99
N MET A 206 12.49 11.75 -14.67
CA MET A 206 13.46 11.14 -13.75
C MET A 206 13.30 9.62 -13.77
N ASN A 207 14.42 8.89 -13.91
CA ASN A 207 14.41 7.44 -14.09
C ASN A 207 15.12 6.65 -12.98
N ASN A 208 15.83 7.32 -12.06
CA ASN A 208 16.36 6.69 -10.85
C ASN A 208 15.57 7.14 -9.61
N HIS A 209 15.79 6.49 -8.48
CA HIS A 209 15.10 6.88 -7.25
C HIS A 209 15.45 8.31 -6.84
N TYR A 210 14.47 9.09 -6.37
CA TYR A 210 14.60 10.52 -6.03
C TYR A 210 15.72 10.80 -5.00
N SER A 211 15.99 9.82 -4.13
CA SER A 211 17.07 9.91 -3.15
C SER A 211 18.45 9.63 -3.73
N THR A 212 18.56 9.05 -4.94
CA THR A 212 19.82 8.76 -5.60
C THR A 212 20.47 10.04 -6.14
N LYS A 213 21.74 10.24 -5.89
CA LYS A 213 22.53 11.36 -6.45
C LYS A 213 23.74 10.85 -7.18
N PRO A 214 24.07 11.35 -8.40
CA PRO A 214 23.27 12.34 -9.14
C PRO A 214 21.94 11.78 -9.65
N ARG A 215 20.92 12.62 -9.75
CA ARG A 215 19.66 12.28 -10.40
C ARG A 215 19.87 12.10 -11.90
N THR A 216 19.21 11.10 -12.47
CA THR A 216 19.30 10.80 -13.90
C THR A 216 17.93 10.93 -14.54
N TYR A 217 17.92 11.41 -15.81
CA TYR A 217 16.71 11.71 -16.55
C TYR A 217 16.75 11.09 -17.93
N THR A 218 15.61 10.61 -18.37
CA THR A 218 15.36 10.31 -19.77
C THR A 218 14.91 11.61 -20.45
N LEU A 219 15.71 12.10 -21.41
CA LEU A 219 15.49 13.39 -22.08
C LEU A 219 14.73 13.17 -23.39
N HIS A 220 13.42 12.92 -23.30
CA HIS A 220 12.52 12.90 -24.45
C HIS A 220 11.13 13.34 -24.01
N LYS A 221 10.38 13.88 -24.97
CA LYS A 221 9.00 14.31 -24.72
C LYS A 221 8.15 13.12 -24.32
N TYR A 222 7.52 13.20 -23.16
CA TYR A 222 6.64 12.16 -22.61
C TYR A 222 5.30 12.78 -22.21
N GLY A 223 4.21 12.08 -22.48
CA GLY A 223 2.88 12.50 -22.07
C GLY A 223 1.77 11.79 -22.83
N GLY A 224 0.58 12.33 -22.71
CA GLY A 224 -0.66 11.84 -23.27
C GLY A 224 -1.84 12.45 -22.52
N TYR A 225 -3.03 12.28 -23.04
CA TYR A 225 -4.28 12.70 -22.38
C TYR A 225 -5.45 11.90 -22.95
N TYR A 226 -6.57 11.93 -22.24
CA TYR A 226 -7.83 11.35 -22.70
C TYR A 226 -8.71 12.44 -23.27
N THR A 227 -9.24 12.21 -24.45
CA THR A 227 -10.30 13.05 -25.01
C THR A 227 -11.60 12.87 -24.22
N GLN A 228 -12.50 13.83 -24.29
CA GLN A 228 -13.81 13.71 -23.61
C GLN A 228 -14.59 12.48 -24.09
N GLU A 229 -14.43 12.08 -25.35
CA GLU A 229 -15.09 10.88 -25.86
C GLU A 229 -14.49 9.60 -25.25
N GLN A 230 -13.17 9.53 -25.08
CA GLN A 230 -12.49 8.43 -24.36
C GLN A 230 -12.89 8.38 -22.89
N ILE A 231 -13.03 9.52 -22.22
CA ILE A 231 -13.54 9.59 -20.85
C ILE A 231 -14.95 9.01 -20.76
N LYS A 232 -15.87 9.44 -21.66
CA LYS A 232 -17.25 8.91 -21.70
C LYS A 232 -17.27 7.40 -21.95
N GLU A 233 -16.39 6.91 -22.82
CA GLU A 233 -16.24 5.48 -23.10
C GLU A 233 -15.83 4.70 -21.85
N VAL A 234 -14.81 5.18 -21.11
CA VAL A 234 -14.35 4.55 -19.86
C VAL A 234 -15.42 4.62 -18.77
N VAL A 235 -16.11 5.76 -18.64
CA VAL A 235 -17.21 5.92 -17.67
C VAL A 235 -18.37 4.96 -17.96
N ALA A 236 -18.78 4.84 -19.22
CA ALA A 236 -19.82 3.90 -19.62
C ALA A 236 -19.39 2.43 -19.37
N TYR A 237 -18.13 2.11 -19.67
CA TYR A 237 -17.55 0.80 -19.42
C TYR A 237 -17.53 0.45 -17.93
N ALA A 238 -17.05 1.35 -17.07
CA ALA A 238 -17.02 1.16 -15.62
C ALA A 238 -18.45 0.96 -15.05
N ASN A 239 -19.41 1.79 -15.49
CA ASN A 239 -20.79 1.66 -15.08
C ASN A 239 -21.38 0.29 -15.47
N SER A 240 -21.02 -0.26 -16.64
CA SER A 240 -21.46 -1.60 -17.05
C SER A 240 -20.96 -2.71 -16.13
N LYS A 241 -19.87 -2.48 -15.40
CA LYS A 241 -19.26 -3.37 -14.41
C LYS A 241 -19.62 -3.03 -12.96
N PHE A 242 -20.58 -2.11 -12.77
CA PHE A 242 -20.98 -1.61 -11.44
C PHE A 242 -19.83 -0.93 -10.66
N VAL A 243 -18.91 -0.28 -11.37
CA VAL A 243 -17.82 0.52 -10.83
C VAL A 243 -18.10 1.99 -11.10
N ALA A 244 -18.22 2.80 -10.05
CA ALA A 244 -18.33 4.25 -10.14
C ALA A 244 -16.92 4.87 -10.28
N ILE A 245 -16.78 5.88 -11.15
CA ILE A 245 -15.52 6.62 -11.26
C ILE A 245 -15.61 7.92 -10.45
N VAL A 246 -14.58 8.18 -9.64
CA VAL A 246 -14.34 9.43 -8.95
C VAL A 246 -13.13 10.09 -9.61
N PRO A 247 -13.34 11.16 -10.40
CA PRO A 247 -12.22 11.89 -11.00
C PRO A 247 -11.54 12.77 -9.96
N GLU A 248 -10.23 12.87 -10.04
CA GLU A 248 -9.44 13.83 -9.26
C GLU A 248 -8.85 14.91 -10.14
N ILE A 249 -9.11 16.17 -9.74
CA ILE A 249 -8.58 17.39 -10.35
C ILE A 249 -7.88 18.17 -9.25
N GLU A 250 -6.57 18.16 -9.26
CA GLU A 250 -5.73 18.72 -8.22
C GLU A 250 -5.83 20.23 -8.09
N MET A 251 -6.08 20.68 -6.85
CA MET A 251 -6.07 22.07 -6.42
C MET A 251 -6.02 22.20 -4.90
N PRO A 252 -5.31 23.19 -4.33
CA PRO A 252 -4.52 24.21 -5.03
C PRO A 252 -3.09 23.75 -5.33
N GLY A 253 -2.58 22.69 -4.69
CA GLY A 253 -1.29 22.05 -4.92
C GLY A 253 -1.27 21.21 -6.21
N HIS A 254 -0.15 20.55 -6.46
CA HIS A 254 0.04 19.60 -7.59
C HIS A 254 -0.46 20.13 -8.95
N SER A 255 -0.24 21.42 -9.19
CA SER A 255 -0.89 22.16 -10.27
C SER A 255 0.07 22.66 -11.35
N ARG A 256 1.36 22.31 -11.27
CA ARG A 256 2.40 22.87 -12.15
C ARG A 256 2.15 22.61 -13.64
N ALA A 257 1.59 21.45 -14.03
CA ALA A 257 1.22 21.21 -15.42
C ALA A 257 0.15 22.19 -15.91
N ALA A 258 -0.87 22.47 -15.11
CA ALA A 258 -1.90 23.46 -15.41
C ALA A 258 -1.34 24.89 -15.45
N LEU A 259 -0.47 25.23 -14.51
CA LEU A 259 0.18 26.56 -14.44
C LEU A 259 1.23 26.76 -15.52
N THR A 260 1.79 25.70 -16.07
CA THR A 260 2.62 25.78 -17.29
C THR A 260 1.78 26.17 -18.51
N ALA A 261 0.56 25.60 -18.58
CA ALA A 261 -0.38 25.88 -19.68
C ALA A 261 -1.01 27.29 -19.57
N TYR A 262 -1.29 27.75 -18.35
CA TYR A 262 -1.98 29.00 -18.03
C TYR A 262 -1.32 29.69 -16.83
N PRO A 263 -0.12 30.29 -17.03
CA PRO A 263 0.68 30.86 -15.94
C PRO A 263 0.02 32.02 -15.21
N GLU A 264 -0.95 32.71 -15.84
CA GLU A 264 -1.72 33.81 -15.26
C GLU A 264 -2.52 33.38 -14.02
N TYR A 265 -2.80 32.10 -13.80
CA TYR A 265 -3.49 31.59 -12.60
C TYR A 265 -2.54 31.22 -11.45
N SER A 266 -1.22 31.35 -11.65
CA SER A 266 -0.21 31.23 -10.59
C SER A 266 -0.05 32.53 -9.81
N CYS A 267 0.65 32.45 -8.69
CA CYS A 267 1.04 33.63 -7.91
C CYS A 267 2.09 34.51 -8.60
N THR A 268 2.91 33.92 -9.47
CA THR A 268 4.04 34.62 -10.12
C THR A 268 3.74 35.09 -11.53
N GLY A 269 2.78 34.46 -12.22
CA GLY A 269 2.51 34.70 -13.65
C GLY A 269 3.63 34.23 -14.59
N ILE A 270 4.62 33.51 -14.05
CA ILE A 270 5.79 33.07 -14.83
C ILE A 270 5.53 31.65 -15.34
N GLN A 271 5.61 31.48 -16.66
CA GLN A 271 5.55 30.15 -17.26
C GLN A 271 6.80 29.34 -16.91
N GLN A 272 6.58 28.15 -16.38
CA GLN A 272 7.62 27.16 -16.11
C GLN A 272 7.38 25.94 -17.00
N GLY A 273 8.27 24.95 -17.02
CA GLY A 273 8.02 23.69 -17.72
C GLY A 273 7.15 22.74 -16.88
N VAL A 274 6.46 21.81 -17.54
CA VAL A 274 5.83 20.66 -16.89
C VAL A 274 6.92 19.83 -16.21
N GLU A 275 6.68 19.40 -15.00
CA GLU A 275 7.73 18.83 -14.15
C GLU A 275 8.13 17.40 -14.59
N GLY A 276 9.42 17.13 -14.58
CA GLY A 276 9.98 15.81 -14.85
C GLY A 276 10.54 15.10 -13.61
N LEU A 277 10.54 15.81 -12.49
CA LEU A 277 10.98 15.35 -11.16
C LEU A 277 9.77 14.94 -10.32
N TRP A 278 9.98 14.01 -9.39
CA TRP A 278 8.98 13.62 -8.38
C TRP A 278 9.15 14.47 -7.11
N GLY A 279 8.03 14.92 -6.52
CA GLY A 279 8.02 15.67 -5.27
C GLY A 279 6.92 16.73 -5.22
N VAL A 280 7.02 17.58 -4.20
CA VAL A 280 6.11 18.70 -3.93
C VAL A 280 6.76 20.01 -4.40
N PHE A 281 5.99 20.85 -5.09
CA PHE A 281 6.50 22.10 -5.70
C PHE A 281 5.76 23.33 -5.17
N ASP A 282 6.50 24.44 -5.02
CA ASP A 282 5.97 25.70 -4.50
C ASP A 282 4.92 26.36 -5.40
N ASP A 283 4.91 26.04 -6.69
CA ASP A 283 4.02 26.65 -7.66
C ASP A 283 2.63 26.03 -7.61
N ILE A 284 1.75 26.68 -6.87
CA ILE A 284 0.35 26.31 -6.65
C ILE A 284 -0.59 27.37 -7.21
N PHE A 285 -1.87 27.06 -7.39
CA PHE A 285 -2.87 28.01 -7.84
C PHE A 285 -2.96 29.22 -6.89
N CYS A 286 -3.02 30.42 -7.48
CA CYS A 286 -3.29 31.65 -6.74
C CYS A 286 -4.75 31.68 -6.28
N SER A 287 -5.01 32.23 -5.09
CA SER A 287 -6.37 32.29 -4.52
C SER A 287 -7.26 33.44 -5.06
N LYS A 288 -6.81 34.19 -6.09
CA LYS A 288 -7.58 35.29 -6.68
C LYS A 288 -8.84 34.79 -7.40
N GLU A 289 -9.84 35.66 -7.53
CA GLU A 289 -11.16 35.32 -8.07
C GLU A 289 -11.10 34.74 -9.49
N GLU A 290 -10.23 35.24 -10.35
CA GLU A 290 -10.06 34.77 -11.71
C GLU A 290 -9.61 33.29 -11.74
N THR A 291 -8.77 32.87 -10.79
CA THR A 291 -8.36 31.48 -10.64
C THR A 291 -9.51 30.59 -10.17
N ILE A 292 -10.29 31.07 -9.20
CA ILE A 292 -11.48 30.37 -8.73
C ILE A 292 -12.45 30.12 -9.89
N LEU A 293 -12.75 31.16 -10.68
CA LEU A 293 -13.64 31.06 -11.85
C LEU A 293 -13.07 30.15 -12.94
N PHE A 294 -11.77 30.15 -13.17
CA PHE A 294 -11.09 29.22 -14.08
C PHE A 294 -11.32 27.77 -13.67
N LEU A 295 -11.08 27.43 -12.40
CA LEU A 295 -11.27 26.09 -11.87
C LEU A 295 -12.75 25.65 -11.89
N GLN A 296 -13.68 26.56 -11.58
CA GLN A 296 -15.11 26.28 -11.69
C GLN A 296 -15.53 25.96 -13.12
N LYS A 297 -14.98 26.61 -14.15
CA LYS A 297 -15.24 26.27 -15.55
C LYS A 297 -14.66 24.91 -15.94
N ILE A 298 -13.51 24.53 -15.39
CA ILE A 298 -12.98 23.17 -15.56
C ILE A 298 -13.93 22.14 -14.94
N LEU A 299 -14.38 22.40 -13.71
CA LEU A 299 -15.32 21.52 -13.01
C LEU A 299 -16.66 21.39 -13.73
N ASP A 300 -17.14 22.44 -14.43
CA ASP A 300 -18.36 22.33 -15.26
C ASP A 300 -18.23 21.23 -16.33
N GLU A 301 -17.09 21.13 -17.02
CA GLU A 301 -16.87 20.07 -18.01
C GLU A 301 -16.67 18.72 -17.36
N VAL A 302 -15.94 18.65 -16.23
CA VAL A 302 -15.73 17.41 -15.46
C VAL A 302 -17.07 16.83 -14.98
N ILE A 303 -17.96 17.64 -14.43
CA ILE A 303 -19.28 17.22 -13.94
C ILE A 303 -20.13 16.60 -15.05
N LEU A 304 -20.02 17.10 -16.28
CA LEU A 304 -20.74 16.56 -17.44
C LEU A 304 -20.20 15.19 -17.88
N LEU A 305 -18.91 14.93 -17.67
CA LEU A 305 -18.26 13.69 -18.05
C LEU A 305 -18.44 12.58 -17.00
N PHE A 306 -18.48 12.95 -15.71
CA PHE A 306 -18.55 12.01 -14.60
C PHE A 306 -19.90 12.13 -13.85
N PRO A 307 -20.81 11.16 -14.00
CA PRO A 307 -22.14 11.22 -13.37
C PRO A 307 -22.12 10.88 -11.87
N GLY A 308 -20.99 10.44 -11.32
CA GLY A 308 -20.83 10.03 -9.93
C GLY A 308 -21.11 11.15 -8.92
N LYS A 309 -21.42 10.78 -7.68
CA LYS A 309 -21.72 11.71 -6.57
C LYS A 309 -20.52 12.60 -6.22
N TYR A 310 -19.31 12.02 -6.22
CA TYR A 310 -18.11 12.64 -5.70
C TYR A 310 -17.21 13.17 -6.82
N ILE A 311 -16.63 14.36 -6.58
CA ILE A 311 -15.51 14.91 -7.34
C ILE A 311 -14.36 15.13 -6.34
N HIS A 312 -13.22 14.50 -6.59
CA HIS A 312 -12.03 14.68 -5.77
C HIS A 312 -11.24 15.88 -6.27
N ILE A 313 -10.82 16.73 -5.35
CA ILE A 313 -10.12 17.97 -5.68
C ILE A 313 -8.66 18.00 -5.20
N GLY A 314 -8.13 16.87 -4.72
CA GLY A 314 -6.82 16.82 -4.09
C GLY A 314 -6.83 17.52 -2.73
N GLY A 315 -6.15 18.64 -2.63
CA GLY A 315 -6.06 19.48 -1.43
C GLY A 315 -4.85 19.19 -0.56
N ASP A 316 -4.06 18.19 -0.94
CA ASP A 316 -2.86 17.74 -0.25
C ASP A 316 -1.63 18.59 -0.58
N GLU A 317 -0.65 18.50 0.28
CA GLU A 317 0.75 18.94 0.11
C GLU A 317 0.92 20.34 -0.53
N ALA A 318 -0.04 21.26 -0.37
CA ALA A 318 0.01 22.59 -0.95
C ALA A 318 0.96 23.52 -0.14
N PRO A 319 2.18 23.84 -0.66
CA PRO A 319 3.10 24.74 0.05
C PRO A 319 2.58 26.16 0.12
N LYS A 320 2.75 26.81 1.26
CA LYS A 320 2.25 28.18 1.50
C LYS A 320 3.20 29.28 1.04
N THR A 321 4.44 28.93 0.69
CA THR A 321 5.54 29.82 0.35
C THR A 321 5.19 30.89 -0.70
N ARG A 322 4.40 30.49 -1.73
CA ARG A 322 3.96 31.44 -2.76
C ARG A 322 2.86 32.35 -2.26
N TRP A 323 1.89 31.81 -1.52
CA TRP A 323 0.77 32.58 -0.98
C TRP A 323 1.22 33.66 0.01
N GLU A 324 2.19 33.35 0.89
CA GLU A 324 2.78 34.29 1.85
C GLU A 324 3.32 35.55 1.20
N LYS A 325 3.84 35.43 -0.03
CA LYS A 325 4.48 36.52 -0.77
C LYS A 325 3.60 37.12 -1.88
N CYS A 326 2.46 36.51 -2.17
CA CYS A 326 1.57 36.91 -3.26
C CYS A 326 0.63 38.05 -2.81
N THR A 327 0.74 39.23 -3.41
CA THR A 327 -0.10 40.38 -3.10
C THR A 327 -1.59 40.10 -3.26
N SER A 328 -1.97 39.31 -4.28
CA SER A 328 -3.37 38.93 -4.51
C SER A 328 -3.89 37.96 -3.44
N CYS A 329 -3.08 36.98 -3.01
CA CYS A 329 -3.45 36.06 -1.92
C CYS A 329 -3.59 36.79 -0.58
N GLN A 330 -2.64 37.69 -0.26
CA GLN A 330 -2.70 38.50 0.96
C GLN A 330 -3.89 39.49 0.95
N LYS A 331 -4.28 39.99 -0.24
CA LYS A 331 -5.51 40.78 -0.38
C LYS A 331 -6.74 39.95 -0.06
N VAL A 332 -6.88 38.75 -0.63
CA VAL A 332 -7.99 37.82 -0.34
C VAL A 332 -8.07 37.51 1.15
N MET A 333 -6.92 37.23 1.79
CA MET A 333 -6.87 37.00 3.25
C MET A 333 -7.40 38.20 4.05
N ASN A 334 -6.96 39.41 3.72
CA ASN A 334 -7.41 40.61 4.40
C ASN A 334 -8.91 40.88 4.21
N GLU A 335 -9.42 40.74 3.00
CA GLU A 335 -10.84 40.95 2.66
C GLU A 335 -11.77 39.95 3.34
N ASN A 336 -11.30 38.72 3.58
CA ASN A 336 -12.07 37.63 4.21
C ASN A 336 -11.69 37.41 5.68
N HIS A 337 -10.86 38.31 6.28
CA HIS A 337 -10.42 38.26 7.69
C HIS A 337 -9.74 36.93 8.06
N LEU A 338 -9.00 36.29 7.12
CA LEU A 338 -8.28 35.05 7.33
C LEU A 338 -6.96 35.35 8.05
N LYS A 339 -6.59 34.46 9.02
CA LYS A 339 -5.45 34.72 9.93
C LYS A 339 -4.11 34.18 9.39
N ASN A 340 -4.16 33.17 8.52
CA ASN A 340 -3.01 32.51 7.96
C ASN A 340 -3.37 31.77 6.65
N GLU A 341 -2.37 31.24 5.98
CA GLU A 341 -2.50 30.57 4.69
C GLU A 341 -3.22 29.21 4.79
N HIS A 342 -3.28 28.56 5.96
CA HIS A 342 -4.13 27.37 6.17
C HIS A 342 -5.62 27.78 6.11
N GLN A 343 -6.00 28.89 6.69
CA GLN A 343 -7.36 29.41 6.53
C GLN A 343 -7.64 29.89 5.10
N LEU A 344 -6.63 30.35 4.37
CA LEU A 344 -6.76 30.68 2.95
C LEU A 344 -7.03 29.40 2.13
N GLN A 345 -6.37 28.29 2.45
CA GLN A 345 -6.67 27.01 1.81
C GLN A 345 -8.08 26.54 2.14
N SER A 346 -8.51 26.62 3.41
CA SER A 346 -9.88 26.32 3.82
C SER A 346 -10.91 27.16 3.03
N TYR A 347 -10.69 28.48 2.92
CA TYR A 347 -11.51 29.35 2.09
C TYR A 347 -11.56 28.93 0.62
N PHE A 348 -10.41 28.55 0.05
CA PHE A 348 -10.32 28.05 -1.34
C PHE A 348 -11.17 26.76 -1.52
N ILE A 349 -11.04 25.81 -0.61
CA ILE A 349 -11.79 24.56 -0.59
C ILE A 349 -13.30 24.84 -0.43
N GLU A 350 -13.69 25.74 0.49
CA GLU A 350 -15.08 26.12 0.72
C GLU A 350 -15.73 26.70 -0.56
N ARG A 351 -14.98 27.52 -1.32
CA ARG A 351 -15.45 28.07 -2.60
C ARG A 351 -15.77 26.97 -3.63
N MET A 352 -14.94 25.91 -3.65
CA MET A 352 -15.14 24.74 -4.54
C MET A 352 -16.27 23.83 -4.03
N ASP A 353 -16.35 23.58 -2.72
CA ASP A 353 -17.40 22.75 -2.13
C ASP A 353 -18.77 23.37 -2.34
N LYS A 354 -18.90 24.67 -2.11
CA LYS A 354 -20.13 25.41 -2.39
C LYS A 354 -20.55 25.27 -3.86
N TYR A 355 -19.57 25.47 -4.76
CA TYR A 355 -19.82 25.36 -6.21
C TYR A 355 -20.29 23.96 -6.61
N LEU A 356 -19.58 22.93 -6.16
CA LEU A 356 -19.95 21.53 -6.45
C LEU A 356 -21.31 21.17 -5.84
N THR A 357 -21.61 21.64 -4.63
CA THR A 357 -22.89 21.43 -3.97
C THR A 357 -24.04 22.07 -4.76
N GLU A 358 -23.88 23.30 -5.27
CA GLU A 358 -24.85 23.97 -6.14
C GLU A 358 -25.11 23.19 -7.46
N LYS A 359 -24.12 22.43 -7.92
CA LYS A 359 -24.22 21.53 -9.09
C LYS A 359 -24.70 20.11 -8.73
N GLY A 360 -25.09 19.87 -7.49
CA GLY A 360 -25.56 18.56 -7.02
C GLY A 360 -24.48 17.49 -6.90
N ARG A 361 -23.23 17.92 -6.70
CA ARG A 361 -22.06 17.05 -6.45
C ARG A 361 -21.54 17.24 -5.05
N LYS A 362 -20.77 16.27 -4.56
CA LYS A 362 -20.10 16.32 -3.27
C LYS A 362 -18.60 16.37 -3.48
N LEU A 363 -17.97 17.38 -2.85
CA LEU A 363 -16.52 17.46 -2.80
C LEU A 363 -15.97 16.34 -1.90
N ILE A 364 -14.88 15.73 -2.32
CA ILE A 364 -14.00 14.92 -1.49
C ILE A 364 -12.57 15.40 -1.69
N GLY A 365 -11.74 15.37 -0.64
CA GLY A 365 -10.33 15.72 -0.73
C GLY A 365 -9.51 14.95 0.29
N TRP A 366 -8.18 15.01 0.14
CA TRP A 366 -7.24 14.43 1.08
C TRP A 366 -7.37 15.10 2.45
N ASP A 367 -6.88 14.45 3.51
CA ASP A 367 -7.16 14.91 4.89
C ASP A 367 -6.52 16.25 5.29
N GLU A 368 -5.68 16.86 4.43
CA GLU A 368 -5.22 18.24 4.59
C GLU A 368 -6.34 19.29 4.47
N ILE A 369 -7.47 18.95 3.85
CA ILE A 369 -8.63 19.87 3.81
C ILE A 369 -9.24 20.12 5.19
N LEU A 370 -8.86 19.36 6.22
CA LEU A 370 -9.18 19.64 7.64
C LEU A 370 -8.44 20.86 8.17
N GLU A 371 -7.27 21.18 7.61
CA GLU A 371 -6.41 22.25 8.09
C GLU A 371 -7.05 23.63 7.81
N GLY A 372 -7.18 24.44 8.85
CA GLY A 372 -7.83 25.76 8.76
C GLY A 372 -9.36 25.73 8.85
N GLY A 373 -9.99 24.57 8.84
CA GLY A 373 -11.43 24.35 8.98
C GLY A 373 -12.01 23.57 7.79
N LEU A 374 -12.81 22.54 8.09
CA LEU A 374 -13.46 21.71 7.08
C LEU A 374 -14.73 22.36 6.54
N SER A 375 -14.92 22.38 5.22
CA SER A 375 -16.17 22.83 4.59
C SER A 375 -17.32 21.90 4.93
N SER A 376 -18.49 22.47 5.19
CA SER A 376 -19.65 21.80 5.83
C SER A 376 -20.17 20.56 5.10
N ASN A 377 -19.98 20.46 3.79
CA ASN A 377 -20.50 19.34 2.99
C ASN A 377 -19.38 18.41 2.46
N ALA A 378 -18.12 18.75 2.66
CA ALA A 378 -16.99 17.99 2.15
C ALA A 378 -16.90 16.59 2.77
N ALA A 379 -16.47 15.59 1.98
CA ALA A 379 -16.02 14.31 2.45
C ALA A 379 -14.48 14.30 2.54
N VAL A 380 -13.92 13.43 3.38
CA VAL A 380 -12.48 13.37 3.62
C VAL A 380 -11.91 12.01 3.25
N MET A 381 -10.79 11.99 2.50
CA MET A 381 -9.99 10.81 2.26
C MET A 381 -8.74 10.86 3.14
N SER A 382 -8.67 9.97 4.14
CA SER A 382 -7.61 9.99 5.17
C SER A 382 -6.44 9.11 4.76
N TRP A 383 -5.29 9.71 4.42
CA TRP A 383 -4.10 9.01 3.93
C TRP A 383 -2.89 9.08 4.88
N ARG A 384 -2.73 10.18 5.63
CA ARG A 384 -1.61 10.39 6.58
C ARG A 384 -1.68 9.48 7.81
N GLY A 385 -2.80 8.78 7.99
CA GLY A 385 -3.07 7.84 9.08
C GLY A 385 -4.57 7.63 9.23
N PHE A 386 -5.00 7.34 10.45
CA PHE A 386 -6.42 7.21 10.79
C PHE A 386 -6.97 8.47 11.48
N GLU A 387 -6.09 9.33 11.98
CA GLU A 387 -6.41 10.46 12.84
C GLU A 387 -7.30 11.47 12.11
N GLY A 388 -6.92 11.87 10.89
CA GLY A 388 -7.71 12.80 10.07
C GLY A 388 -9.12 12.26 9.78
N GLY A 389 -9.22 10.95 9.47
CA GLY A 389 -10.51 10.31 9.25
C GLY A 389 -11.36 10.23 10.51
N MET A 390 -10.77 9.95 11.68
CA MET A 390 -11.49 9.98 12.95
C MET A 390 -11.95 11.40 13.31
N GLU A 391 -11.14 12.40 13.05
CA GLU A 391 -11.50 13.81 13.25
C GLU A 391 -12.70 14.19 12.38
N ALA A 392 -12.63 13.93 11.06
CA ALA A 392 -13.73 14.20 10.14
C ALA A 392 -15.03 13.46 10.52
N ALA A 393 -14.93 12.16 10.82
CA ALA A 393 -16.09 11.37 11.25
C ALA A 393 -16.71 11.93 12.53
N SER A 394 -15.89 12.42 13.49
CA SER A 394 -16.39 13.03 14.72
C SER A 394 -17.15 14.33 14.49
N GLN A 395 -16.92 14.99 13.35
CA GLN A 395 -17.63 16.16 12.85
C GLN A 395 -18.80 15.80 11.91
N GLU A 396 -19.14 14.49 11.82
CA GLU A 396 -20.23 13.94 11.02
C GLU A 396 -20.03 14.05 9.50
N HIS A 397 -18.78 14.10 9.04
CA HIS A 397 -18.41 14.05 7.63
C HIS A 397 -18.19 12.62 7.14
N GLU A 398 -18.58 12.35 5.89
CA GLU A 398 -18.28 11.07 5.22
C GLU A 398 -16.77 10.92 5.03
N VAL A 399 -16.26 9.72 5.32
CA VAL A 399 -14.82 9.42 5.32
C VAL A 399 -14.50 8.17 4.52
N VAL A 400 -13.44 8.24 3.72
CA VAL A 400 -12.78 7.08 3.10
C VAL A 400 -11.41 6.92 3.72
N MET A 401 -11.14 5.73 4.27
CA MET A 401 -9.84 5.42 4.88
C MET A 401 -8.86 4.87 3.83
N SER A 402 -7.71 5.54 3.71
CA SER A 402 -6.66 5.20 2.75
C SER A 402 -5.24 5.33 3.35
N PRO A 403 -5.02 4.86 4.61
CA PRO A 403 -3.79 5.14 5.34
C PRO A 403 -2.56 4.54 4.66
N GLY A 404 -1.49 5.32 4.51
CA GLY A 404 -0.23 4.92 3.87
C GLY A 404 0.41 3.67 4.48
N SER A 405 0.12 3.38 5.75
CA SER A 405 0.59 2.18 6.43
C SER A 405 0.01 0.85 5.89
N HIS A 406 -1.16 0.87 5.23
CA HIS A 406 -1.88 -0.32 4.78
C HIS A 406 -2.31 -0.25 3.30
N CYS A 407 -2.54 0.94 2.76
CA CYS A 407 -3.26 1.15 1.52
C CYS A 407 -2.41 1.74 0.38
N TYR A 408 -1.12 1.98 0.58
CA TYR A 408 -0.22 2.50 -0.46
C TYR A 408 0.42 1.35 -1.23
N PHE A 409 -0.06 1.11 -2.44
CA PHE A 409 0.39 0.00 -3.28
C PHE A 409 1.58 0.37 -4.18
N ASP A 410 2.05 1.59 -4.14
CA ASP A 410 3.33 2.06 -4.65
C ASP A 410 4.51 1.71 -3.72
N HIS A 411 4.25 1.27 -2.47
CA HIS A 411 5.24 0.74 -1.53
C HIS A 411 5.73 -0.65 -1.92
N TYR A 412 6.97 -0.98 -1.51
CA TYR A 412 7.51 -2.33 -1.61
C TYR A 412 6.58 -3.35 -0.93
N GLN A 413 6.41 -4.52 -1.54
CA GLN A 413 5.61 -5.61 -0.98
C GLN A 413 6.44 -6.85 -0.61
N GLY A 414 7.66 -6.95 -1.10
CA GLY A 414 8.63 -8.00 -0.79
C GLY A 414 9.92 -7.43 -0.23
N LYS A 415 10.73 -8.30 0.41
CA LYS A 415 12.04 -7.96 1.00
C LYS A 415 13.20 -8.27 0.06
N GLY A 416 12.96 -8.97 -1.05
CA GLY A 416 13.99 -9.44 -1.95
C GLY A 416 14.75 -8.30 -2.64
N SER A 417 16.03 -8.54 -2.95
CA SER A 417 16.86 -7.61 -3.74
C SER A 417 16.36 -7.46 -5.20
N ASN A 418 15.49 -8.36 -5.65
CA ASN A 418 14.91 -8.35 -6.99
C ASN A 418 13.55 -7.62 -7.05
N GLU A 419 13.10 -7.03 -5.94
CA GLU A 419 11.90 -6.18 -5.99
C GLU A 419 12.13 -5.01 -6.92
N PRO A 420 11.18 -4.72 -7.84
CA PRO A 420 11.30 -3.57 -8.71
C PRO A 420 11.33 -2.28 -7.89
N ILE A 421 12.04 -1.27 -8.39
CA ILE A 421 12.15 0.03 -7.70
C ILE A 421 10.76 0.59 -7.37
N ALA A 422 10.59 1.06 -6.14
CA ALA A 422 9.35 1.66 -5.63
C ALA A 422 9.71 2.95 -4.87
N ILE A 423 8.72 3.76 -4.52
CA ILE A 423 8.98 5.05 -3.83
C ILE A 423 9.62 4.88 -2.45
N GLY A 424 9.45 3.73 -1.84
CA GLY A 424 9.89 3.44 -0.47
C GLY A 424 8.80 2.68 0.28
N GLY A 425 8.80 2.78 1.60
CA GLY A 425 7.79 2.14 2.43
C GLY A 425 7.80 0.61 2.35
N PHE A 426 6.91 -0.04 3.10
CA PHE A 426 6.76 -1.49 3.06
C PHE A 426 5.33 -1.88 3.44
N THR A 427 4.57 -2.35 2.46
CA THR A 427 3.15 -2.73 2.60
C THR A 427 2.94 -4.13 2.04
N PRO A 428 3.35 -5.19 2.76
CA PRO A 428 3.19 -6.58 2.32
C PRO A 428 1.72 -7.02 2.37
N LEU A 429 1.43 -8.14 1.70
CA LEU A 429 0.09 -8.72 1.62
C LEU A 429 -0.59 -8.88 2.98
N GLU A 430 0.15 -9.35 4.00
CA GLU A 430 -0.36 -9.52 5.37
C GLU A 430 -0.81 -8.20 5.98
N LYS A 431 -0.05 -7.12 5.75
CA LYS A 431 -0.36 -5.80 6.27
C LYS A 431 -1.64 -5.23 5.66
N VAL A 432 -1.85 -5.45 4.37
CA VAL A 432 -3.11 -5.10 3.70
C VAL A 432 -4.27 -5.94 4.24
N TYR A 433 -4.05 -7.23 4.49
CA TYR A 433 -5.07 -8.11 5.06
C TYR A 433 -5.50 -7.71 6.48
N GLU A 434 -4.58 -7.16 7.28
CA GLU A 434 -4.86 -6.63 8.63
C GLU A 434 -5.75 -5.39 8.61
N PHE A 435 -5.80 -4.66 7.49
CA PHE A 435 -6.53 -3.41 7.39
C PHE A 435 -7.98 -3.51 7.88
N ASN A 436 -8.38 -2.52 8.66
CA ASN A 436 -9.76 -2.29 9.06
C ASN A 436 -10.05 -0.79 8.94
N PRO A 437 -10.99 -0.37 8.07
CA PRO A 437 -11.36 1.03 7.92
C PRO A 437 -11.89 1.69 9.20
N ILE A 438 -12.44 0.91 10.13
CA ILE A 438 -12.95 1.41 11.41
C ILE A 438 -11.86 1.21 12.48
N PRO A 439 -11.14 2.28 12.91
CA PRO A 439 -10.15 2.18 13.98
C PRO A 439 -10.81 1.85 15.32
N ASN A 440 -10.14 1.07 16.16
CA ASN A 440 -10.65 0.70 17.48
C ASN A 440 -10.90 1.91 18.41
N GLN A 441 -10.21 3.03 18.16
CA GLN A 441 -10.32 4.27 18.93
C GLN A 441 -11.55 5.10 18.54
N LEU A 442 -12.17 4.83 17.38
CA LEU A 442 -13.35 5.57 16.94
C LEU A 442 -14.55 5.24 17.81
N ASN A 443 -15.25 6.27 18.28
CA ASN A 443 -16.51 6.06 18.99
C ASN A 443 -17.56 5.48 18.04
N LYS A 444 -18.26 4.41 18.47
CA LYS A 444 -19.26 3.67 17.68
C LYS A 444 -20.32 4.55 17.02
N LYS A 445 -20.71 5.65 17.63
CA LYS A 445 -21.71 6.57 17.07
C LYS A 445 -21.26 7.21 15.75
N TYR A 446 -19.93 7.24 15.50
CA TYR A 446 -19.35 7.83 14.29
C TYR A 446 -18.95 6.79 13.23
N GLU A 447 -19.02 5.48 13.54
CA GLU A 447 -18.76 4.42 12.56
C GLU A 447 -19.58 4.55 11.26
N PRO A 448 -20.87 5.00 11.30
CA PRO A 448 -21.65 5.16 10.07
C PRO A 448 -21.11 6.19 9.07
N TYR A 449 -20.24 7.09 9.50
CA TYR A 449 -19.59 8.07 8.62
C TYR A 449 -18.39 7.49 7.87
N ILE A 450 -17.87 6.32 8.28
CA ILE A 450 -16.81 5.62 7.56
C ILE A 450 -17.43 4.82 6.41
N LEU A 451 -17.29 5.32 5.20
CA LEU A 451 -17.85 4.69 3.99
C LEU A 451 -17.12 3.39 3.63
N GLY A 452 -15.86 3.28 4.00
CA GLY A 452 -14.98 2.15 3.67
C GLY A 452 -13.54 2.57 3.47
N GLY A 453 -12.87 1.97 2.50
CA GLY A 453 -11.47 2.26 2.24
C GLY A 453 -11.07 2.12 0.78
N GLN A 454 -9.83 2.54 0.52
CA GLN A 454 -9.24 2.56 -0.81
C GLN A 454 -7.74 2.29 -0.74
N ALA A 455 -7.18 1.62 -1.76
CA ALA A 455 -5.74 1.60 -1.96
C ALA A 455 -5.33 2.55 -3.08
N ASN A 456 -4.17 3.19 -2.89
CA ASN A 456 -3.59 4.17 -3.81
C ASN A 456 -2.42 3.56 -4.58
N VAL A 457 -2.36 3.87 -5.88
CA VAL A 457 -1.31 3.45 -6.81
C VAL A 457 -0.72 4.72 -7.43
N TRP A 458 0.25 5.32 -6.74
CA TRP A 458 1.03 6.43 -7.25
C TRP A 458 2.09 5.91 -8.22
N THR A 459 2.27 6.58 -9.34
CA THR A 459 2.98 5.99 -10.49
C THR A 459 4.34 6.61 -10.80
N GLU A 460 4.96 7.34 -9.89
CA GLU A 460 6.31 7.91 -10.05
C GLU A 460 7.32 6.85 -10.52
N TYR A 461 7.21 5.65 -9.99
CA TYR A 461 8.07 4.51 -10.30
C TYR A 461 7.35 3.36 -11.01
N ILE A 462 6.13 3.60 -11.51
CA ILE A 462 5.31 2.59 -12.20
C ILE A 462 5.05 3.07 -13.63
N ALA A 463 5.99 2.76 -14.53
CA ALA A 463 6.01 3.33 -15.87
C ALA A 463 5.18 2.55 -16.92
N ASP A 464 4.77 1.33 -16.60
CA ASP A 464 4.02 0.44 -17.49
C ASP A 464 2.94 -0.34 -16.73
N PHE A 465 1.99 -0.90 -17.48
CA PHE A 465 0.84 -1.57 -16.89
C PHE A 465 1.16 -2.94 -16.28
N GLU A 466 2.19 -3.64 -16.76
CA GLU A 466 2.66 -4.89 -16.12
C GLU A 466 3.13 -4.60 -14.70
N LYS A 467 3.77 -3.46 -14.49
CA LYS A 467 4.18 -3.03 -13.17
C LYS A 467 3.01 -2.56 -12.31
N VAL A 468 1.95 -1.95 -12.87
CA VAL A 468 0.70 -1.70 -12.14
C VAL A 468 0.14 -3.02 -11.62
N GLU A 469 0.03 -4.04 -12.47
CA GLU A 469 -0.45 -5.37 -12.09
C GLU A 469 0.41 -6.00 -10.98
N TYR A 470 1.73 -5.92 -11.11
CA TYR A 470 2.68 -6.39 -10.08
C TYR A 470 2.45 -5.69 -8.74
N MET A 471 2.31 -4.38 -8.74
CA MET A 471 2.17 -3.59 -7.51
C MET A 471 0.80 -3.77 -6.86
N VAL A 472 -0.26 -3.99 -7.65
CA VAL A 472 -1.63 -4.12 -7.16
C VAL A 472 -1.96 -5.56 -6.72
N TYR A 473 -1.52 -6.57 -7.47
CA TYR A 473 -1.87 -7.96 -7.20
C TYR A 473 -0.70 -8.74 -6.59
N PRO A 474 -0.95 -9.56 -5.54
CA PRO A 474 -2.27 -9.97 -5.01
C PRO A 474 -2.82 -9.07 -3.90
N ARG A 475 -2.21 -7.93 -3.55
CA ARG A 475 -2.63 -7.07 -2.43
C ARG A 475 -4.08 -6.60 -2.54
N ALA A 476 -4.57 -6.36 -3.76
CA ALA A 476 -5.98 -6.00 -3.99
C ALA A 476 -6.95 -7.08 -3.48
N LEU A 477 -6.60 -8.37 -3.56
CA LEU A 477 -7.44 -9.43 -3.02
C LEU A 477 -7.53 -9.39 -1.49
N ALA A 478 -6.42 -9.06 -0.82
CA ALA A 478 -6.41 -8.84 0.62
C ALA A 478 -7.25 -7.62 1.02
N LEU A 479 -7.16 -6.53 0.25
CA LEU A 479 -7.99 -5.35 0.47
C LEU A 479 -9.47 -5.64 0.23
N SER A 480 -9.82 -6.41 -0.82
CA SER A 480 -11.21 -6.79 -1.07
C SER A 480 -11.81 -7.57 0.11
N GLN A 481 -11.04 -8.49 0.74
CA GLN A 481 -11.42 -9.16 1.98
C GLN A 481 -11.70 -8.17 3.11
N ALA A 482 -10.80 -7.19 3.29
CA ALA A 482 -10.91 -6.19 4.36
C ALA A 482 -12.15 -5.29 4.21
N LEU A 483 -12.52 -4.97 2.95
CA LEU A 483 -13.62 -4.06 2.65
C LEU A 483 -14.97 -4.75 2.46
N TRP A 484 -14.96 -6.00 2.08
CA TRP A 484 -16.19 -6.76 1.81
C TRP A 484 -16.68 -7.54 3.03
N CYS A 485 -15.78 -8.29 3.70
CA CYS A 485 -16.19 -9.27 4.69
C CYS A 485 -16.63 -8.65 6.02
N VAL A 486 -17.76 -9.13 6.55
CA VAL A 486 -18.20 -8.82 7.93
C VAL A 486 -17.23 -9.47 8.92
N GLU A 487 -16.92 -10.76 8.71
CA GLU A 487 -15.91 -11.53 9.42
C GLU A 487 -14.93 -12.12 8.42
N LYS A 488 -13.64 -11.82 8.60
CA LYS A 488 -12.59 -12.35 7.72
C LYS A 488 -12.16 -13.75 8.19
N PRO A 489 -11.87 -14.71 7.28
CA PRO A 489 -11.17 -15.93 7.64
C PRO A 489 -9.78 -15.60 8.23
N SER A 490 -9.07 -16.57 8.76
CA SER A 490 -7.67 -16.35 9.17
C SER A 490 -6.81 -16.01 7.94
N PHE A 491 -5.68 -15.33 8.16
CA PHE A 491 -4.76 -15.01 7.05
C PHE A 491 -4.25 -16.28 6.34
N ASP A 492 -4.00 -17.35 7.09
CA ASP A 492 -3.54 -18.60 6.50
C ASP A 492 -4.61 -19.27 5.63
N GLU A 493 -5.87 -19.27 6.05
CA GLU A 493 -6.99 -19.76 5.22
C GLU A 493 -7.13 -18.92 3.95
N PHE A 494 -7.13 -17.58 4.07
CA PHE A 494 -7.14 -16.69 2.91
C PHE A 494 -5.96 -16.97 1.97
N LYS A 495 -4.74 -17.09 2.51
CA LYS A 495 -3.53 -17.33 1.73
C LYS A 495 -3.61 -18.66 0.95
N ASN A 496 -4.11 -19.74 1.57
CA ASN A 496 -4.28 -21.01 0.89
C ASN A 496 -5.27 -20.89 -0.29
N VAL A 497 -6.43 -20.29 -0.07
CA VAL A 497 -7.42 -20.05 -1.14
C VAL A 497 -6.83 -19.17 -2.25
N LEU A 498 -6.09 -18.11 -1.88
CA LEU A 498 -5.41 -17.24 -2.82
C LEU A 498 -4.45 -18.03 -3.72
N ILE A 499 -3.55 -18.82 -3.12
CA ILE A 499 -2.53 -19.60 -3.86
C ILE A 499 -3.17 -20.68 -4.73
N ASP A 500 -4.12 -21.43 -4.20
CA ASP A 500 -4.67 -22.61 -4.87
C ASP A 500 -5.67 -22.27 -5.98
N LYS A 501 -6.41 -21.18 -5.85
CA LYS A 501 -7.51 -20.82 -6.76
C LYS A 501 -7.28 -19.52 -7.53
N HIS A 502 -6.90 -18.45 -6.82
CA HIS A 502 -6.92 -17.11 -7.40
C HIS A 502 -5.64 -16.72 -8.15
N LEU A 503 -4.45 -17.15 -7.70
CA LEU A 503 -3.24 -16.92 -8.47
C LEU A 503 -3.23 -17.68 -9.82
N PRO A 504 -3.69 -18.95 -9.91
CA PRO A 504 -3.92 -19.60 -11.19
C PRO A 504 -4.91 -18.86 -12.09
N PHE A 505 -5.98 -18.30 -11.52
CA PHE A 505 -6.95 -17.50 -12.26
C PHE A 505 -6.32 -16.20 -12.79
N LEU A 506 -5.60 -15.44 -11.95
CA LEU A 506 -4.88 -14.25 -12.39
C LEU A 506 -3.87 -14.56 -13.51
N LYS A 507 -3.16 -15.70 -13.41
CA LYS A 507 -2.26 -16.16 -14.46
C LYS A 507 -3.02 -16.47 -15.76
N LYS A 508 -4.19 -17.09 -15.69
CA LYS A 508 -5.07 -17.34 -16.85
C LYS A 508 -5.52 -16.03 -17.51
N MET A 509 -5.77 -14.99 -16.72
CA MET A 509 -6.11 -13.65 -17.21
C MET A 509 -4.88 -12.85 -17.69
N ASN A 510 -3.72 -13.45 -17.77
CA ASN A 510 -2.46 -12.80 -18.14
C ASN A 510 -2.15 -11.56 -17.27
N VAL A 511 -2.28 -11.71 -15.94
CA VAL A 511 -1.94 -10.68 -14.95
C VAL A 511 -0.55 -10.94 -14.39
N HIS A 512 0.31 -9.92 -14.42
CA HIS A 512 1.69 -9.95 -13.91
C HIS A 512 1.72 -9.68 -12.40
N TYR A 513 1.14 -10.55 -11.59
CA TYR A 513 1.08 -10.38 -10.14
C TYR A 513 2.42 -10.65 -9.45
N ALA A 514 2.65 -10.00 -8.31
CA ALA A 514 3.85 -10.19 -7.50
C ALA A 514 3.93 -11.59 -6.89
N LYS A 515 5.11 -12.16 -6.97
CA LYS A 515 5.41 -13.48 -6.40
C LYS A 515 6.00 -13.42 -5.00
N SER A 516 6.02 -12.25 -4.38
CA SER A 516 6.55 -12.04 -3.02
C SER A 516 5.86 -12.91 -1.96
N ILE A 517 4.62 -13.37 -2.22
CA ILE A 517 3.91 -14.35 -1.37
C ILE A 517 4.65 -15.69 -1.27
N PHE A 518 5.42 -16.08 -2.28
CA PHE A 518 6.22 -17.31 -2.30
C PHE A 518 7.64 -17.08 -1.77
N SER A 519 8.02 -15.83 -1.49
CA SER A 519 9.35 -15.54 -0.97
C SER A 519 9.54 -16.18 0.40
N PRO A 520 10.67 -16.88 0.61
CA PRO A 520 10.96 -17.50 1.89
C PRO A 520 10.93 -16.47 3.02
N LYS A 521 10.20 -16.73 4.08
CA LYS A 521 10.28 -15.95 5.32
C LYS A 521 11.51 -16.37 6.10
N ILE A 522 12.37 -15.43 6.41
CA ILE A 522 13.55 -15.68 7.23
C ILE A 522 13.27 -15.17 8.65
N GLU A 523 13.25 -16.10 9.60
CA GLU A 523 13.12 -15.76 11.03
C GLU A 523 14.48 -15.86 11.72
N TRP A 524 14.81 -14.82 12.46
CA TRP A 524 16.06 -14.68 13.16
C TRP A 524 15.93 -14.98 14.65
N LYS A 525 16.89 -15.71 15.17
CA LYS A 525 16.95 -16.06 16.57
C LYS A 525 18.37 -15.89 17.09
N ARG A 526 18.50 -15.29 18.27
CA ARG A 526 19.77 -15.24 19.00
C ARG A 526 20.15 -16.61 19.50
N THR A 527 21.44 -16.97 19.36
CA THR A 527 22.03 -18.18 19.96
C THR A 527 23.15 -17.81 20.94
N LYS A 528 23.67 -18.80 21.66
CA LYS A 528 24.87 -18.58 22.52
C LYS A 528 26.12 -18.19 21.70
N LYS A 529 26.17 -18.63 20.44
CA LYS A 529 27.35 -18.44 19.57
C LYS A 529 27.22 -17.31 18.57
N GLY A 530 26.05 -16.79 18.33
CA GLY A 530 25.76 -15.76 17.33
C GLY A 530 24.29 -15.64 17.03
N VAL A 531 23.92 -15.86 15.79
CA VAL A 531 22.51 -15.87 15.33
C VAL A 531 22.19 -17.16 14.58
N GLN A 532 20.96 -17.52 14.57
CA GLN A 532 20.42 -18.61 13.77
C GLN A 532 19.29 -18.04 12.93
N PHE A 533 19.25 -18.38 11.65
CA PHE A 533 18.05 -18.15 10.86
C PHE A 533 17.35 -19.47 10.54
N THR A 534 16.03 -19.42 10.47
CA THR A 534 15.17 -20.50 10.03
C THR A 534 14.37 -20.03 8.83
N ILE A 535 14.16 -20.93 7.86
CA ILE A 535 13.33 -20.66 6.71
C ILE A 535 11.93 -21.17 7.03
N LYS A 536 10.96 -20.25 7.07
CA LYS A 536 9.55 -20.56 7.21
C LYS A 536 8.90 -20.64 5.84
N SER A 537 8.18 -21.71 5.58
CA SER A 537 7.37 -21.82 4.39
C SER A 537 6.12 -20.96 4.49
N ASN A 538 5.78 -20.33 3.39
CA ASN A 538 4.49 -19.66 3.23
C ASN A 538 3.38 -20.64 2.80
N HIS A 539 3.76 -21.87 2.40
CA HIS A 539 2.84 -22.95 2.01
C HIS A 539 3.31 -24.30 2.58
N GLN A 540 2.38 -25.18 2.96
CA GLN A 540 2.72 -26.51 3.49
C GLN A 540 3.44 -27.36 2.44
N GLY A 541 4.53 -28.01 2.83
CA GLY A 541 5.29 -28.93 1.98
C GLY A 541 6.33 -28.31 1.05
N GLU A 542 6.60 -27.00 1.15
CA GLU A 542 7.69 -26.37 0.39
C GLU A 542 9.07 -26.80 0.88
N SER A 543 9.98 -26.99 -0.06
CA SER A 543 11.40 -27.19 0.20
C SER A 543 12.24 -26.09 -0.48
N TYR A 544 13.32 -25.73 0.16
CA TYR A 544 14.17 -24.63 -0.28
C TYR A 544 15.58 -25.11 -0.63
N GLU A 545 16.13 -24.56 -1.70
CA GLU A 545 17.54 -24.69 -2.04
C GLU A 545 18.27 -23.46 -1.47
N VAL A 546 19.31 -23.68 -0.68
CA VAL A 546 20.14 -22.64 -0.11
C VAL A 546 21.51 -22.68 -0.75
N GLN A 547 21.88 -21.59 -1.38
CA GLN A 547 23.25 -21.34 -1.85
C GLN A 547 23.89 -20.36 -0.88
N SER A 548 25.05 -20.72 -0.36
CA SER A 548 25.84 -19.83 0.50
C SER A 548 27.23 -19.60 -0.07
N SER A 549 27.73 -18.39 0.11
CA SER A 549 29.15 -18.07 -0.09
C SER A 549 29.71 -17.41 1.16
N GLU A 550 30.90 -17.85 1.56
CA GLU A 550 31.68 -17.26 2.65
C GLU A 550 32.89 -16.57 2.04
N ILE A 551 33.12 -15.31 2.42
CA ILE A 551 34.30 -14.54 2.06
C ILE A 551 35.11 -14.30 3.34
N ARG A 552 36.28 -14.93 3.42
CA ARG A 552 37.20 -14.79 4.52
C ARG A 552 38.61 -14.52 3.99
N ASN A 553 39.24 -13.42 4.41
CA ASN A 553 40.57 -13.04 3.96
C ASN A 553 40.73 -13.11 2.43
N ASN A 554 39.77 -12.55 1.68
CA ASN A 554 39.70 -12.56 0.21
C ASN A 554 39.61 -13.96 -0.45
N LYS A 555 39.35 -15.02 0.31
CA LYS A 555 39.00 -16.35 -0.22
C LYS A 555 37.51 -16.57 -0.19
N ILE A 556 36.98 -17.09 -1.31
CA ILE A 556 35.58 -17.39 -1.46
C ILE A 556 35.40 -18.91 -1.40
N SER A 557 34.53 -19.36 -0.50
CA SER A 557 34.03 -20.75 -0.48
C SER A 557 32.52 -20.70 -0.76
N LYS A 558 32.02 -21.62 -1.61
CA LYS A 558 30.61 -21.75 -1.97
C LYS A 558 30.12 -23.12 -1.53
N MET A 559 28.89 -23.14 -1.00
CA MET A 559 28.18 -24.35 -0.62
C MET A 559 26.75 -24.29 -1.13
N ASN A 560 26.25 -25.42 -1.60
CA ASN A 560 24.84 -25.60 -1.94
C ASN A 560 24.28 -26.72 -1.10
N PHE A 561 23.12 -26.50 -0.47
CA PHE A 561 22.46 -27.52 0.34
C PHE A 561 20.95 -27.32 0.30
N ASN A 562 20.20 -28.39 0.54
CA ASN A 562 18.78 -28.34 0.69
C ASN A 562 18.44 -28.17 2.17
N VAL A 563 17.47 -27.33 2.46
CA VAL A 563 16.97 -27.07 3.81
C VAL A 563 15.48 -27.42 3.85
N LEU A 564 15.14 -28.23 4.83
CA LEU A 564 13.73 -28.46 5.14
C LEU A 564 13.18 -27.28 5.92
N GLN A 565 11.90 -27.07 5.83
CA GLN A 565 11.18 -26.10 6.63
C GLN A 565 11.54 -26.27 8.11
N ASP A 566 11.70 -25.15 8.82
CA ASP A 566 12.03 -25.08 10.25
C ASP A 566 13.44 -25.57 10.65
N GLU A 567 14.25 -25.99 9.72
CA GLU A 567 15.66 -26.32 9.98
C GLU A 567 16.48 -25.02 10.13
N GLY A 568 17.21 -24.91 11.23
CA GLY A 568 17.96 -23.69 11.55
C GLY A 568 19.40 -23.72 11.09
N ILE A 569 19.84 -22.64 10.43
CA ILE A 569 21.23 -22.44 10.03
C ILE A 569 21.89 -21.47 11.02
N GLU A 570 22.87 -21.95 11.79
CA GLU A 570 23.59 -21.16 12.80
C GLU A 570 24.78 -20.44 12.17
N ILE A 571 24.90 -19.15 12.44
CA ILE A 571 26.03 -18.30 12.06
C ILE A 571 26.75 -17.88 13.34
N ASN A 572 27.96 -18.36 13.46
CA ASN A 572 28.76 -18.11 14.64
C ASN A 572 29.37 -16.70 14.61
N ARG A 573 29.48 -16.08 15.79
CA ARG A 573 30.21 -14.84 16.03
C ARG A 573 31.66 -15.04 15.70
N SER A 574 32.22 -14.16 14.89
CA SER A 574 33.68 -14.20 14.61
C SER A 574 34.47 -13.55 15.73
N GLU A 575 35.51 -14.26 16.23
CA GLU A 575 36.36 -13.75 17.31
C GLU A 575 37.62 -13.05 16.81
N LYS A 576 38.03 -13.26 15.54
CA LYS A 576 39.30 -12.76 15.01
C LYS A 576 39.18 -11.98 13.73
N ASP A 577 38.40 -12.48 12.80
CA ASP A 577 38.29 -11.93 11.46
C ASP A 577 36.85 -11.52 11.21
N GLN A 578 36.64 -10.53 10.35
CA GLN A 578 35.35 -10.20 9.81
C GLN A 578 35.05 -11.21 8.70
N ILE A 579 33.91 -11.90 8.78
CA ILE A 579 33.50 -12.90 7.79
C ILE A 579 32.21 -12.44 7.16
N ASN A 580 32.21 -12.32 5.84
CA ASN A 580 31.01 -11.97 5.09
C ASN A 580 30.38 -13.24 4.50
N TYR A 581 29.13 -13.45 4.83
CA TYR A 581 28.29 -14.51 4.26
C TYR A 581 27.26 -13.92 3.32
N THR A 582 27.06 -14.55 2.18
CA THR A 582 25.94 -14.30 1.29
C THR A 582 25.11 -15.56 1.21
N TYR A 583 23.84 -15.45 1.49
CA TYR A 583 22.86 -16.53 1.35
C TYR A 583 21.86 -16.18 0.25
N CYS A 584 21.57 -17.16 -0.60
CA CYS A 584 20.48 -17.11 -1.58
C CYS A 584 19.58 -18.32 -1.31
N VAL A 585 18.37 -18.03 -0.83
CA VAL A 585 17.34 -19.02 -0.51
C VAL A 585 16.30 -19.00 -1.62
N ARG A 586 16.11 -20.13 -2.30
CA ARG A 586 15.19 -20.27 -3.43
C ARG A 586 14.11 -21.31 -3.13
N SER A 587 12.86 -20.99 -3.38
CA SER A 587 11.78 -21.97 -3.42
C SER A 587 11.99 -22.91 -4.62
N LYS A 588 11.77 -24.22 -4.44
CA LYS A 588 11.82 -25.18 -5.54
C LYS A 588 10.59 -25.14 -6.43
N ASN A 589 9.50 -24.64 -5.91
CA ASN A 589 8.21 -24.58 -6.61
C ASN A 589 8.01 -23.27 -7.37
N ASP A 590 8.83 -22.25 -7.09
CA ASP A 590 8.81 -20.95 -7.76
C ASP A 590 10.25 -20.44 -7.96
N SER A 591 10.44 -19.59 -8.98
CA SER A 591 11.72 -18.93 -9.26
C SER A 591 12.06 -17.81 -8.25
N SER A 592 11.19 -17.52 -7.28
CA SER A 592 11.43 -16.49 -6.27
C SER A 592 12.61 -16.89 -5.37
N ALA A 593 13.53 -15.95 -5.19
CA ALA A 593 14.69 -16.12 -4.33
C ALA A 593 14.84 -14.94 -3.38
N THR A 594 15.19 -15.22 -2.13
CA THR A 594 15.58 -14.19 -1.15
C THR A 594 17.08 -14.26 -0.98
N GLN A 595 17.76 -13.15 -1.26
CA GLN A 595 19.20 -13.02 -1.01
C GLN A 595 19.43 -12.04 0.13
N PHE A 596 20.34 -12.39 1.04
CA PHE A 596 20.78 -11.52 2.13
C PHE A 596 22.24 -11.74 2.44
N ASN A 597 22.88 -10.70 2.96
CA ASN A 597 24.28 -10.71 3.37
C ASN A 597 24.36 -10.58 4.88
N ILE A 598 25.30 -11.30 5.49
CA ILE A 598 25.55 -11.24 6.94
C ILE A 598 27.02 -11.03 7.17
N GLN A 599 27.33 -10.04 7.97
CA GLN A 599 28.68 -9.78 8.42
C GLN A 599 28.87 -10.31 9.85
N SER A 600 29.62 -11.36 9.97
CA SER A 600 29.95 -11.93 11.28
C SER A 600 31.03 -11.11 11.97
N THR A 601 30.65 -10.45 13.06
CA THR A 601 31.51 -9.63 13.92
C THR A 601 31.47 -10.11 15.37
N ASN A 602 32.17 -9.42 16.28
CA ASN A 602 32.13 -9.72 17.71
C ASN A 602 30.79 -9.35 18.38
N SER A 603 30.01 -8.47 17.78
CA SER A 603 28.66 -8.07 18.24
C SER A 603 27.55 -8.95 17.71
N LEU A 604 27.79 -9.82 16.72
CA LEU A 604 26.75 -10.65 16.12
C LEU A 604 25.93 -11.41 17.18
N GLY A 605 24.64 -11.10 17.26
CA GLY A 605 23.72 -11.66 18.24
C GLY A 605 23.99 -11.23 19.69
N ALA A 606 24.70 -10.14 19.94
CA ALA A 606 24.93 -9.61 21.28
C ALA A 606 23.62 -9.14 21.91
N PRO A 607 23.41 -9.31 23.25
CA PRO A 607 22.28 -8.71 23.93
C PRO A 607 22.30 -7.18 23.87
N ILE A 608 21.18 -6.57 23.44
CA ILE A 608 20.96 -5.13 23.41
C ILE A 608 19.85 -4.77 24.38
N ILE A 609 20.02 -3.65 25.06
CA ILE A 609 19.01 -2.99 25.87
C ILE A 609 18.81 -1.59 25.34
N TYR A 610 17.64 -1.31 24.81
CA TYR A 610 17.21 0.05 24.48
C TYR A 610 16.85 0.78 25.77
N ILE A 611 17.70 1.69 26.24
CA ILE A 611 17.37 2.61 27.35
C ILE A 611 16.39 3.65 26.82
N THR A 612 16.69 4.23 25.65
CA THR A 612 15.73 4.99 24.85
C THR A 612 15.00 4.04 23.92
N GLN A 613 13.68 3.93 24.02
CA GLN A 613 12.90 3.03 23.18
C GLN A 613 12.78 3.59 21.75
N PRO A 614 12.96 2.76 20.72
CA PRO A 614 12.69 3.15 19.35
C PRO A 614 11.18 3.37 19.12
N SER A 615 10.85 4.14 18.10
CA SER A 615 9.47 4.34 17.68
C SER A 615 8.79 3.02 17.32
N VAL A 616 7.55 2.84 17.76
CA VAL A 616 6.74 1.64 17.45
C VAL A 616 6.64 1.41 15.94
N SER A 617 6.60 2.50 15.17
CA SER A 617 6.53 2.45 13.71
C SER A 617 7.80 1.92 13.04
N TYR A 618 8.97 2.02 13.68
CA TYR A 618 10.28 1.68 13.13
C TYR A 618 11.09 0.81 14.09
N ASN A 619 10.44 -0.17 14.72
CA ASN A 619 11.06 -1.13 15.61
C ASN A 619 10.91 -2.55 15.06
N SER A 620 11.95 -3.06 14.41
CA SER A 620 12.01 -4.42 13.87
C SER A 620 12.53 -5.47 14.87
N GLY A 621 12.78 -5.06 16.11
CA GLY A 621 13.17 -5.96 17.20
C GLY A 621 14.63 -5.75 17.70
N ASN A 622 14.94 -6.39 18.85
CA ASN A 622 16.20 -6.19 19.54
C ASN A 622 17.39 -6.90 18.87
N LEU A 623 17.19 -7.61 17.78
CA LEU A 623 18.27 -8.29 17.06
C LEU A 623 18.76 -7.47 15.86
N THR A 624 17.92 -6.61 15.29
CA THR A 624 18.20 -5.86 14.06
C THR A 624 19.51 -5.08 14.08
N LEU A 625 19.88 -4.50 15.21
CA LEU A 625 21.16 -3.75 15.32
C LEU A 625 22.41 -4.65 15.47
N VAL A 626 22.27 -5.96 15.53
CA VAL A 626 23.35 -6.93 15.75
C VAL A 626 23.10 -8.27 15.04
N ASP A 627 22.34 -8.27 13.97
CA ASP A 627 22.09 -9.47 13.16
C ASP A 627 23.10 -9.63 12.01
N GLY A 628 23.96 -8.64 11.83
CA GLY A 628 25.00 -8.61 10.81
C GLY A 628 24.49 -8.21 9.44
N GLN A 629 23.27 -7.68 9.33
CA GLN A 629 22.70 -7.22 8.08
C GLN A 629 22.71 -5.69 8.01
N HIS A 630 23.16 -5.16 6.89
CA HIS A 630 23.06 -3.73 6.60
C HIS A 630 21.78 -3.42 5.82
N GLY A 631 21.18 -2.28 6.13
CA GLY A 631 20.02 -1.78 5.43
C GLY A 631 20.33 -1.47 3.97
N SER A 632 19.38 -1.76 3.08
CA SER A 632 19.48 -1.51 1.65
C SER A 632 19.09 -0.08 1.28
N LEU A 633 19.46 0.35 0.07
CA LEU A 633 18.96 1.57 -0.58
C LEU A 633 18.23 1.21 -1.88
N PRO A 634 17.09 1.82 -2.16
CA PRO A 634 16.30 2.72 -1.29
C PRO A 634 15.92 2.03 0.03
N TRP A 635 15.87 2.79 1.12
CA TRP A 635 15.68 2.22 2.44
C TRP A 635 14.29 1.55 2.59
N LYS A 636 14.28 0.43 3.34
CA LYS A 636 13.07 -0.31 3.67
C LYS A 636 12.84 -0.29 5.17
N ARG A 637 11.60 -0.07 5.58
CA ARG A 637 11.19 0.17 6.97
C ARG A 637 11.67 -0.87 7.98
N ASN A 638 11.78 -2.13 7.57
CA ASN A 638 12.11 -3.25 8.47
C ASN A 638 13.60 -3.55 8.59
N GLU A 639 14.46 -2.81 7.88
CA GLU A 639 15.92 -2.95 7.93
C GLU A 639 16.58 -1.93 8.86
N TRP A 640 15.81 -0.98 9.37
CA TRP A 640 16.27 0.15 10.15
C TRP A 640 15.49 0.28 11.47
N ILE A 641 16.18 0.70 12.53
CA ILE A 641 15.58 1.08 13.80
C ILE A 641 15.52 2.61 13.86
N GLY A 642 14.32 3.16 14.02
CA GLY A 642 14.07 4.60 13.97
C GLY A 642 13.76 5.21 15.34
N PHE A 643 14.32 6.38 15.60
CA PHE A 643 14.13 7.18 16.81
C PHE A 643 13.71 8.61 16.42
N ASP A 644 12.73 9.15 17.12
CA ASP A 644 12.21 10.52 17.00
C ASP A 644 12.44 11.35 18.28
N THR A 645 13.57 11.15 18.92
CA THR A 645 13.94 11.72 20.21
C THR A 645 15.19 12.59 20.13
N THR A 646 15.43 13.41 21.16
CA THR A 646 16.60 14.30 21.25
C THR A 646 17.84 13.61 21.83
N GLU A 647 17.71 12.41 22.40
CA GLU A 647 18.80 11.63 22.97
C GLU A 647 18.50 10.11 22.85
N ILE A 648 19.47 9.33 22.39
CA ILE A 648 19.34 7.90 22.20
C ILE A 648 20.42 7.20 23.02
N GLU A 649 20.03 6.28 23.90
CA GLU A 649 20.93 5.46 24.71
C GLU A 649 20.67 3.97 24.47
N ILE A 650 21.75 3.23 24.09
CA ILE A 650 21.72 1.80 23.77
C ILE A 650 22.86 1.11 24.50
N GLU A 651 22.55 0.09 25.33
CA GLU A 651 23.53 -0.75 25.99
C GLU A 651 23.69 -2.09 25.24
N ILE A 652 24.95 -2.54 25.07
CA ILE A 652 25.33 -3.78 24.38
C ILE A 652 26.20 -4.62 25.31
N ASP A 653 25.82 -5.89 25.56
CA ASP A 653 26.65 -6.89 26.26
C ASP A 653 27.42 -7.74 25.22
N LEU A 654 28.69 -7.52 25.08
CA LEU A 654 29.57 -8.26 24.18
C LEU A 654 29.89 -9.69 24.68
N LEU A 655 29.26 -10.11 25.78
CA LEU A 655 29.37 -11.43 26.43
C LEU A 655 30.74 -11.79 26.94
N LYS A 656 31.81 -11.27 26.36
CA LYS A 656 33.21 -11.56 26.72
C LYS A 656 33.97 -10.26 27.00
N LYS A 657 34.66 -10.21 28.14
CA LYS A 657 35.52 -9.08 28.47
C LYS A 657 36.88 -9.26 27.80
N GLN A 658 37.13 -8.48 26.74
CA GLN A 658 38.38 -8.46 26.03
C GLN A 658 38.68 -7.08 25.44
N LYS A 659 39.86 -6.89 24.87
CA LYS A 659 40.17 -5.69 24.09
C LYS A 659 39.59 -5.84 22.69
N TYR A 660 38.81 -4.87 22.27
CA TYR A 660 38.32 -4.70 20.91
C TYR A 660 39.02 -3.48 20.31
N ASN A 661 39.18 -3.44 18.98
CA ASN A 661 39.81 -2.31 18.32
C ASN A 661 38.80 -1.21 18.00
N GLN A 662 37.64 -1.59 17.52
CA GLN A 662 36.74 -0.66 16.88
C GLN A 662 35.25 -1.05 17.09
N LEU A 663 34.45 -0.04 17.20
CA LEU A 663 32.99 -0.12 17.12
C LEU A 663 32.53 0.73 15.95
N ASN A 664 31.73 0.13 15.06
CA ASN A 664 31.09 0.80 13.93
C ASN A 664 29.62 0.93 14.18
N VAL A 665 29.04 2.08 13.86
CA VAL A 665 27.59 2.31 13.88
C VAL A 665 27.20 2.93 12.55
N SER A 666 26.24 2.34 11.89
CA SER A 666 25.76 2.77 10.58
C SER A 666 24.44 3.50 10.67
N PHE A 667 24.33 4.65 9.99
CA PHE A 667 23.18 5.54 9.99
C PHE A 667 22.71 5.84 8.58
N LEU A 668 21.40 6.09 8.46
CA LEU A 668 20.74 6.57 7.24
C LEU A 668 20.55 8.08 7.27
N SER A 669 20.66 8.72 6.11
CA SER A 669 20.19 10.08 5.85
C SER A 669 19.30 10.10 4.62
N ASP A 670 18.08 10.58 4.79
CA ASP A 670 17.11 10.85 3.72
C ASP A 670 16.30 12.09 4.09
N GLU A 671 16.74 13.23 3.60
CA GLU A 671 16.19 14.55 3.95
C GLU A 671 14.69 14.67 3.60
N HIS A 672 14.25 14.04 2.51
CA HIS A 672 12.83 14.05 2.13
C HIS A 672 11.95 13.28 3.12
N SER A 673 12.48 12.25 3.75
CA SER A 673 11.81 11.49 4.79
C SER A 673 12.10 12.00 6.21
N TRP A 674 12.71 13.19 6.33
CA TRP A 674 13.11 13.83 7.58
C TRP A 674 14.12 13.00 8.40
N ILE A 675 14.88 12.12 7.75
CA ILE A 675 15.90 11.27 8.37
C ILE A 675 17.24 11.95 8.25
N HIS A 676 17.91 12.19 9.38
CA HIS A 676 19.17 12.89 9.43
C HIS A 676 20.22 12.16 10.25
N PHE A 677 21.50 12.37 9.89
CA PHE A 677 22.60 11.91 10.71
C PHE A 677 22.58 12.61 12.08
N PRO A 678 23.02 11.91 13.16
CA PRO A 678 23.10 12.54 14.47
C PRO A 678 24.18 13.62 14.53
N GLU A 679 24.11 14.50 15.52
CA GLU A 679 25.12 15.53 15.77
C GLU A 679 26.42 14.93 16.37
N ARG A 680 26.26 13.92 17.27
CA ARG A 680 27.38 13.38 18.04
C ARG A 680 27.09 11.96 18.52
N ILE A 681 28.17 11.15 18.57
CA ILE A 681 28.16 9.83 19.21
C ILE A 681 29.21 9.79 20.30
N GLU A 682 28.85 9.26 21.46
CA GLU A 682 29.74 8.99 22.59
C GLU A 682 29.63 7.51 22.96
N VAL A 683 30.80 6.90 23.23
CA VAL A 683 30.89 5.49 23.61
C VAL A 683 31.50 5.35 25.00
N PHE A 684 30.85 4.59 25.84
CA PHE A 684 31.26 4.33 27.20
C PHE A 684 31.50 2.82 27.43
N TYR A 685 32.42 2.49 28.32
CA TYR A 685 32.63 1.14 28.80
C TYR A 685 32.36 1.04 30.30
N LEU A 686 31.89 -0.11 30.76
CA LEU A 686 31.60 -0.35 32.17
C LEU A 686 32.88 -0.80 32.93
N ARG A 687 33.29 -0.03 33.94
CA ARG A 687 34.40 -0.38 34.83
C ARG A 687 34.02 -0.16 36.30
N LYS A 688 34.10 -1.25 37.09
CA LYS A 688 33.77 -1.23 38.53
C LYS A 688 32.38 -0.58 38.79
N GLY A 689 31.37 -0.95 38.01
CA GLY A 689 30.03 -0.45 38.15
C GLY A 689 29.79 1.01 37.71
N LYS A 690 30.76 1.65 37.05
CA LYS A 690 30.65 3.03 36.54
C LYS A 690 30.93 3.10 35.04
N TRP A 691 30.13 3.84 34.30
CA TRP A 691 30.37 4.15 32.89
C TRP A 691 31.53 5.14 32.76
N LYS A 692 32.47 4.87 31.84
CA LYS A 692 33.61 5.71 31.53
C LYS A 692 33.75 5.85 30.03
N HIS A 693 34.13 7.02 29.55
CA HIS A 693 34.39 7.27 28.14
C HIS A 693 35.45 6.31 27.58
N CYS A 694 35.12 5.72 26.41
CA CYS A 694 36.07 4.87 25.65
C CYS A 694 37.02 5.69 24.81
N SER A 695 36.53 6.70 24.11
CA SER A 695 37.21 7.55 23.17
C SER A 695 36.71 8.99 23.27
N ARG A 696 37.28 9.90 22.51
CA ARG A 696 36.70 11.23 22.30
C ARG A 696 35.38 11.12 21.56
N PRO A 697 34.40 11.99 21.85
CA PRO A 697 33.15 12.05 21.08
C PRO A 697 33.45 12.24 19.59
N VAL A 698 32.72 11.51 18.76
CA VAL A 698 32.76 11.70 17.31
C VAL A 698 31.66 12.75 16.96
N GLN A 699 32.08 13.86 16.36
CA GLN A 699 31.21 14.90 15.86
C GLN A 699 31.02 14.73 14.35
N PHE A 700 29.88 15.09 13.87
CA PHE A 700 29.51 14.96 12.47
C PHE A 700 29.68 16.30 11.74
N SER A 701 30.36 16.29 10.62
CA SER A 701 30.24 17.34 9.62
C SER A 701 29.15 16.95 8.65
N TYR A 702 28.24 17.85 8.39
CA TYR A 702 27.15 17.66 7.43
C TYR A 702 27.74 17.58 6.02
N LEU A 703 27.90 16.37 5.49
CA LEU A 703 28.26 16.14 4.09
C LEU A 703 27.01 15.64 3.36
N GLN A 704 26.47 16.47 2.51
CA GLN A 704 25.19 16.27 1.78
C GLN A 704 25.18 15.10 0.76
N SER A 705 26.26 14.35 0.57
CA SER A 705 26.36 13.39 -0.55
C SER A 705 26.18 11.92 -0.19
N GLU A 706 26.22 11.54 1.07
CA GLU A 706 26.13 10.15 1.51
C GLU A 706 24.77 9.86 2.13
N GLN A 707 24.10 8.80 1.65
CA GLN A 707 22.81 8.34 2.20
C GLN A 707 22.99 7.38 3.37
N VAL A 708 24.03 6.53 3.35
CA VAL A 708 24.38 5.63 4.45
C VAL A 708 25.82 5.86 4.83
N ARG A 709 26.07 6.02 6.14
CA ARG A 709 27.40 6.26 6.66
C ARG A 709 27.67 5.44 7.92
N SER A 710 28.77 4.68 7.91
CA SER A 710 29.27 3.95 9.06
C SER A 710 30.34 4.76 9.78
N PHE A 711 30.17 4.97 11.08
CA PHE A 711 31.09 5.71 11.94
C PHE A 711 31.91 4.76 12.75
N GLN A 712 33.23 4.94 12.67
CA GLN A 712 34.26 4.12 13.32
C GLN A 712 34.70 4.77 14.61
N ILE A 713 34.58 4.08 15.72
CA ILE A 713 34.92 4.56 17.06
C ILE A 713 35.91 3.58 17.70
N GLU A 714 37.07 4.07 18.12
CA GLU A 714 38.07 3.25 18.75
C GLU A 714 37.66 2.76 20.15
N LEU A 715 37.85 1.47 20.41
CA LEU A 715 37.64 0.82 21.70
C LEU A 715 38.98 0.50 22.38
N ASN A 716 39.61 1.48 22.99
CA ASN A 716 40.97 1.37 23.52
C ASN A 716 41.12 0.60 24.84
N LYS A 717 40.02 0.11 25.44
CA LYS A 717 40.01 -0.55 26.76
C LYS A 717 39.30 -1.91 26.72
N PRO A 718 39.78 -2.91 27.48
CA PRO A 718 39.07 -4.17 27.63
C PRO A 718 37.67 -3.95 28.24
N THR A 719 36.67 -4.33 27.53
CA THR A 719 35.26 -4.17 27.98
C THR A 719 34.41 -5.40 27.67
N ARG A 720 33.34 -5.58 28.40
CA ARG A 720 32.20 -6.47 28.08
C ARG A 720 30.95 -5.66 27.74
N ASN A 721 30.67 -4.61 28.50
CA ASN A 721 29.49 -3.79 28.30
C ASN A 721 29.91 -2.45 27.69
N VAL A 722 29.19 -2.07 26.66
CA VAL A 722 29.30 -0.80 25.93
C VAL A 722 28.00 -0.07 26.03
N LEU A 723 28.05 1.23 26.32
CA LEU A 723 26.90 2.13 26.25
C LEU A 723 27.17 3.15 25.13
N LEU A 724 26.26 3.21 24.18
CA LEU A 724 26.20 4.21 23.12
C LEU A 724 25.26 5.32 23.57
N LYS A 725 25.74 6.56 23.49
CA LYS A 725 24.93 7.77 23.60
C LYS A 725 25.02 8.52 22.28
N ILE A 726 23.88 8.64 21.63
CA ILE A 726 23.75 9.28 20.33
C ILE A 726 22.90 10.53 20.52
N LYS A 727 23.40 11.65 20.08
CA LYS A 727 22.69 12.93 20.11
C LYS A 727 22.23 13.28 18.70
N PRO A 728 20.93 13.12 18.38
CA PRO A 728 20.34 13.66 17.14
C PRO A 728 20.52 15.16 17.03
N ILE A 729 20.38 15.72 15.83
CA ILE A 729 20.17 17.16 15.68
C ILE A 729 18.84 17.54 16.33
N THR A 730 18.75 18.70 16.95
CA THR A 730 17.56 19.09 17.73
C THR A 730 16.37 19.43 16.84
N THR A 731 16.63 20.03 15.68
CA THR A 731 15.64 20.43 14.69
C THR A 731 16.23 20.34 13.29
N ILE A 732 15.38 20.07 12.32
CA ILE A 732 15.75 20.09 10.90
C ILE A 732 16.14 21.53 10.52
N PRO A 733 17.31 21.73 9.87
CA PRO A 733 17.78 23.05 9.49
C PRO A 733 16.88 23.78 8.51
N ASN A 734 16.88 25.12 8.57
CA ASN A 734 16.15 25.94 7.61
C ASN A 734 16.61 25.67 6.17
N GLY A 735 15.67 25.58 5.25
CA GLY A 735 15.90 25.29 3.83
C GLY A 735 15.88 23.80 3.47
N LEU A 736 15.65 22.91 4.45
CA LEU A 736 15.43 21.47 4.21
C LEU A 736 13.95 21.12 4.44
N PRO A 737 13.45 20.05 3.80
CA PRO A 737 12.11 19.55 4.05
C PRO A 737 11.88 19.27 5.54
N GLY A 738 10.77 19.74 6.09
CA GLY A 738 10.45 19.60 7.50
C GLY A 738 11.22 20.53 8.44
N ALA A 739 11.78 21.64 7.94
CA ALA A 739 12.51 22.63 8.74
C ALA A 739 11.76 23.00 10.04
N GLY A 740 12.48 22.98 11.17
CA GLY A 740 11.91 23.28 12.50
C GLY A 740 11.32 22.08 13.24
N HIS A 741 11.05 20.96 12.59
CA HIS A 741 10.59 19.72 13.22
C HIS A 741 11.76 18.90 13.79
N ILE A 742 11.44 17.95 14.69
CA ILE A 742 12.39 16.96 15.19
C ILE A 742 12.67 15.94 14.08
N PRO A 743 13.94 15.70 13.72
CA PRO A 743 14.29 14.72 12.70
C PRO A 743 14.22 13.30 13.23
N TRP A 744 14.10 12.34 12.32
CA TRP A 744 14.34 10.94 12.59
C TRP A 744 15.84 10.63 12.60
N THR A 745 16.24 9.71 13.48
CA THR A 745 17.58 9.08 13.45
C THR A 745 17.41 7.58 13.23
N PHE A 746 17.95 7.06 12.13
CA PHE A 746 17.82 5.65 11.75
C PHE A 746 19.19 4.95 11.84
N ILE A 747 19.18 3.76 12.46
CA ILE A 747 20.35 2.90 12.68
C ILE A 747 20.01 1.51 12.13
N ASP A 748 20.93 0.87 11.38
CA ASP A 748 20.77 -0.51 10.89
C ASP A 748 21.61 -1.52 11.67
N GLU A 749 22.92 -1.25 11.85
CA GLU A 749 23.82 -2.23 12.44
C GLU A 749 24.86 -1.57 13.38
N ILE A 750 25.21 -2.31 14.43
CA ILE A 750 26.27 -1.96 15.38
C ILE A 750 27.28 -3.10 15.41
N GLU A 751 28.46 -2.87 14.83
CA GLU A 751 29.51 -3.85 14.68
C GLU A 751 30.63 -3.60 15.67
N VAL A 752 31.13 -4.64 16.32
CA VAL A 752 32.36 -4.59 17.13
C VAL A 752 33.39 -5.49 16.51
N VAL A 753 34.56 -4.94 16.24
CA VAL A 753 35.67 -5.61 15.55
C VAL A 753 36.91 -5.65 16.46
N LYS A 754 37.66 -6.77 16.37
CA LYS A 754 38.87 -6.99 17.13
C LYS A 754 40.12 -6.64 16.33
#